data_b78cf66d21ea686857ffc142b2460f30
#
_entry.id   b78cf66d21ea686857ffc142b2460f30
#
_cell.length_a   1.000
_cell.length_b   1.000
_cell.length_c   1.000
_cell.angle_alpha   90.00
_cell.angle_beta   90.00
_cell.angle_gamma   90.00
#
_symmetry.space_group_name_H-M   'P 1'
#
loop_
_entity.id
_entity.type
_entity.pdbx_description
1 polymer ?
#
loop_
_entity_poly.entity_id
_entity_poly.type
_entity_poly.pdbx_seq_one_letter_code
_entity_poly.pdbx_strand_id
1 'polypeptide(L)'
;MQGPRKMPNPARVARTIALGLALVAACKAKSSRSEEAAADRASAVMSPQSVPTSAAPPSPVLAAKAPAAPEPIEDRPGAQKEADMDRREAPKGDADHGKTPEGPTRSWFPETFLFEPLVVTDASGAATVPVRVPDRLTTWRVLALAHARTGAQGGAVTSFLGTLPIYVDPVVPPFLVQGDRVRLPIQIINTTTKDVASTLAVSAANASLAPGAGGARTVPAQGSTLDHATITADHPGTIRLRIALAGRDAVEHAIDVRPSGRPVHQARSGTLAAPRSFTTPGTPGADPTTDRVRLLVFPGALALLRSELALSTARAGVADDAYALLLAGTAASLLAALGDKPDPQALRDLAIVTAQRAIRAGRTLDVTRAALLVEPASAHPGNPVLARLGERAAAYLAEHQRPDGTFAGGAGWTLQRVLVVTAEATRAVRSAQATAPARQRAMQVATRAAGAFGRNADQVSDGFTAAAILASGAATVALADTLRARVRDAIKTSDDGAKYLDVAEGVVRGDGNIPSRVEATALAVLALEGDAQAPLADLGTTLLGAYALPRGWGDGEVNLVAMRAVLALFKAPLPSAVAVTLTMDGQAVLHGTLEGAKLRDVLALEGALPAGATGLAAGHTWQLVAEPALPGLGYALSLDSWLPWDKQAVHDGLELALPARVDAVVGKPVDLALTAVAPSGIA
;
A
#
# COMPACT_ATOMS: atom_id res chain seq x y z
N MET A 1 -59.72 41.94 -1.56
CA MET A 1 -59.38 41.56 -0.18
C MET A 1 -59.36 40.04 -0.09
N GLN A 2 -58.24 39.42 -0.27
CA GLN A 2 -58.02 37.98 -0.04
C GLN A 2 -56.90 37.87 0.97
N GLY A 3 -57.16 37.19 2.10
CA GLY A 3 -56.24 37.02 3.21
C GLY A 3 -55.14 35.96 2.92
N PRO A 4 -54.06 35.96 3.70
CA PRO A 4 -52.90 35.16 3.40
C PRO A 4 -53.11 33.66 3.74
N ARG A 5 -52.75 32.77 2.79
CA ARG A 5 -52.70 31.32 2.99
C ARG A 5 -51.56 30.98 3.95
N LYS A 6 -51.89 30.32 5.05
CA LYS A 6 -50.94 29.67 5.96
C LYS A 6 -50.24 28.54 5.22
N MET A 7 -48.90 28.59 5.19
CA MET A 7 -48.06 27.44 4.79
C MET A 7 -48.07 26.35 5.87
N PRO A 8 -48.05 25.06 5.48
CA PRO A 8 -47.97 24.00 6.43
C PRO A 8 -46.53 23.85 6.98
N ASN A 9 -46.46 23.52 8.26
CA ASN A 9 -45.28 23.26 9.04
C ASN A 9 -44.48 22.10 8.43
N PRO A 10 -43.17 22.18 8.17
CA PRO A 10 -42.39 21.05 7.66
C PRO A 10 -42.24 19.98 8.74
N ALA A 11 -42.85 18.80 8.51
CA ALA A 11 -42.66 17.63 9.34
C ALA A 11 -41.20 17.19 9.27
N ARG A 12 -40.48 17.26 10.38
CA ARG A 12 -39.13 16.70 10.53
C ARG A 12 -39.24 15.18 10.46
N VAL A 13 -38.68 14.59 9.43
CA VAL A 13 -38.55 13.13 9.33
C VAL A 13 -37.24 12.74 10.02
N ALA A 14 -37.33 12.32 11.28
CA ALA A 14 -36.22 11.67 11.97
C ALA A 14 -36.13 10.21 11.49
N ARG A 15 -35.07 9.85 10.80
CA ARG A 15 -34.74 8.44 10.55
C ARG A 15 -33.72 8.01 11.58
N THR A 16 -34.13 7.14 12.49
CA THR A 16 -33.21 6.46 13.42
C THR A 16 -32.51 5.36 12.65
N ILE A 17 -31.21 5.54 12.39
CA ILE A 17 -30.36 4.48 11.85
C ILE A 17 -29.75 3.76 13.05
N ALA A 18 -30.33 2.63 13.45
CA ALA A 18 -29.71 1.71 14.39
C ALA A 18 -28.62 0.95 13.64
N LEU A 19 -27.37 1.45 13.72
CA LEU A 19 -26.20 0.71 13.23
C LEU A 19 -25.82 -0.28 14.33
N GLY A 20 -26.55 -1.42 14.37
CA GLY A 20 -26.23 -2.47 15.32
C GLY A 20 -24.91 -3.14 14.95
N LEU A 21 -24.00 -3.24 15.92
CA LEU A 21 -22.89 -4.22 15.95
C LEU A 21 -23.43 -5.68 16.01
N ALA A 22 -24.54 -5.94 15.34
CA ALA A 22 -25.19 -7.24 15.25
C ALA A 22 -24.57 -8.17 14.18
N LEU A 23 -23.52 -7.72 13.47
CA LEU A 23 -22.91 -8.55 12.42
C LEU A 23 -22.03 -9.67 12.98
N VAL A 24 -21.61 -9.62 14.23
CA VAL A 24 -20.78 -10.69 14.85
C VAL A 24 -21.65 -11.74 15.56
N ALA A 25 -22.85 -11.38 16.02
CA ALA A 25 -23.76 -12.33 16.65
C ALA A 25 -24.59 -13.15 15.63
N ALA A 26 -24.86 -12.60 14.43
CA ALA A 26 -25.60 -13.29 13.38
C ALA A 26 -24.80 -14.41 12.69
N CYS A 27 -23.45 -14.31 12.69
CA CYS A 27 -22.61 -15.41 12.17
C CYS A 27 -22.51 -16.60 13.14
N LYS A 28 -22.66 -16.39 14.45
CA LYS A 28 -22.66 -17.50 15.44
C LYS A 28 -24.01 -18.24 15.53
N ALA A 29 -25.11 -17.56 15.28
CA ALA A 29 -26.44 -18.18 15.32
C ALA A 29 -26.77 -19.00 14.06
N LYS A 30 -26.06 -18.78 12.93
CA LYS A 30 -26.24 -19.56 11.71
C LYS A 30 -25.38 -20.81 11.63
N SER A 31 -24.28 -20.88 12.41
CA SER A 31 -23.44 -22.07 12.48
C SER A 31 -24.04 -23.16 13.38
N SER A 32 -24.75 -22.79 14.44
CA SER A 32 -25.35 -23.77 15.37
C SER A 32 -26.61 -24.47 14.82
N ARG A 33 -27.30 -23.87 13.84
CA ARG A 33 -28.45 -24.51 13.20
C ARG A 33 -28.13 -25.41 12.01
N SER A 34 -26.93 -25.29 11.43
CA SER A 34 -26.47 -26.16 10.35
C SER A 34 -25.78 -27.42 10.87
N GLU A 35 -25.26 -27.42 12.09
CA GLU A 35 -24.68 -28.61 12.71
C GLU A 35 -25.74 -29.58 13.27
N GLU A 36 -26.87 -29.09 13.78
CA GLU A 36 -27.95 -29.97 14.23
C GLU A 36 -28.70 -30.66 13.07
N ALA A 37 -28.73 -30.05 11.87
CA ALA A 37 -29.35 -30.69 10.70
C ALA A 37 -28.45 -31.67 9.95
N ALA A 38 -27.14 -31.68 10.25
CA ALA A 38 -26.19 -32.63 9.67
C ALA A 38 -25.99 -33.90 10.53
N ALA A 39 -26.31 -33.81 11.81
CA ALA A 39 -26.20 -34.97 12.74
C ALA A 39 -27.29 -36.02 12.57
N ASP A 40 -28.46 -35.68 12.01
CA ASP A 40 -29.61 -36.57 11.89
C ASP A 40 -29.66 -37.39 10.58
N ARG A 41 -28.65 -37.26 9.68
CA ARG A 41 -28.58 -38.01 8.42
C ARG A 41 -27.40 -38.98 8.31
N ALA A 42 -26.57 -39.13 9.35
CA ALA A 42 -25.37 -39.99 9.32
C ALA A 42 -25.51 -41.29 10.15
N SER A 43 -26.70 -41.72 10.54
CA SER A 43 -26.94 -42.97 11.27
C SER A 43 -27.54 -44.03 10.38
N ALA A 44 -26.79 -44.46 9.37
CA ALA A 44 -26.99 -45.77 8.76
C ALA A 44 -25.71 -46.25 8.07
N VAL A 45 -25.15 -47.37 8.60
CA VAL A 45 -24.19 -48.29 7.97
C VAL A 45 -22.74 -47.82 7.83
N MET A 46 -21.88 -48.25 8.74
CA MET A 46 -20.82 -49.23 8.49
C MET A 46 -20.01 -49.51 9.76
N SER A 47 -19.83 -50.80 10.05
CA SER A 47 -19.01 -51.33 11.15
C SER A 47 -17.52 -50.98 11.01
N PRO A 48 -16.77 -50.79 12.12
CA PRO A 48 -15.38 -50.40 12.05
C PRO A 48 -14.47 -51.59 11.79
N GLN A 49 -13.68 -51.49 10.72
CA GLN A 49 -12.48 -52.32 10.59
C GLN A 49 -11.34 -51.72 11.43
N SER A 50 -10.77 -52.55 12.25
CA SER A 50 -9.63 -52.27 13.12
C SER A 50 -8.37 -51.88 12.31
N VAL A 51 -7.83 -50.70 12.60
CA VAL A 51 -6.51 -50.26 12.13
C VAL A 51 -5.48 -50.60 13.23
N PRO A 52 -4.36 -51.23 12.90
CA PRO A 52 -3.38 -51.61 13.91
C PRO A 52 -2.65 -50.41 14.49
N THR A 53 -2.55 -50.39 15.80
CA THR A 53 -1.78 -49.44 16.61
C THR A 53 -0.29 -49.61 16.28
N SER A 54 0.33 -48.58 15.69
CA SER A 54 1.78 -48.57 15.43
C SER A 54 2.47 -47.61 16.40
N ALA A 55 3.36 -48.18 17.16
CA ALA A 55 4.61 -47.71 17.73
C ALA A 55 4.66 -46.34 18.47
N ALA A 56 5.11 -46.43 19.69
CA ALA A 56 5.55 -45.37 20.58
C ALA A 56 6.59 -44.43 19.94
N PRO A 57 6.64 -43.15 20.36
CA PRO A 57 7.67 -42.25 19.88
C PRO A 57 9.05 -42.61 20.39
N PRO A 58 10.12 -42.46 19.59
CA PRO A 58 11.47 -42.75 20.02
C PRO A 58 11.91 -41.76 21.11
N SER A 59 12.58 -42.30 22.12
CA SER A 59 13.23 -41.58 23.20
C SER A 59 14.24 -40.54 22.70
N PRO A 60 14.48 -39.41 23.40
CA PRO A 60 15.41 -38.40 22.95
C PRO A 60 16.84 -38.95 22.92
N VAL A 61 17.46 -38.82 21.78
CA VAL A 61 18.89 -39.11 21.59
C VAL A 61 19.69 -38.04 22.36
N LEU A 62 20.59 -38.52 23.19
CA LEU A 62 21.55 -37.77 23.99
C LEU A 62 22.25 -36.66 23.20
N ALA A 63 22.35 -35.50 23.85
CA ALA A 63 23.06 -34.33 23.40
C ALA A 63 24.46 -34.64 22.87
N ALA A 64 24.68 -34.34 21.61
CA ALA A 64 26.02 -34.25 21.06
C ALA A 64 26.73 -33.02 21.65
N LYS A 65 27.93 -33.28 22.16
CA LYS A 65 28.87 -32.31 22.73
C LYS A 65 29.06 -31.15 21.77
N ALA A 66 28.84 -29.92 22.24
CA ALA A 66 29.06 -28.70 21.46
C ALA A 66 30.52 -28.65 20.93
N PRO A 67 30.72 -28.35 19.67
CA PRO A 67 32.06 -28.07 19.14
C PRO A 67 32.61 -26.79 19.78
N ALA A 68 33.92 -26.78 20.02
CA ALA A 68 34.66 -25.68 20.58
C ALA A 68 34.47 -24.39 19.74
N ALA A 69 34.44 -23.26 20.39
CA ALA A 69 34.36 -21.95 19.73
C ALA A 69 35.47 -21.80 18.68
N PRO A 70 35.19 -21.31 17.47
CA PRO A 70 36.20 -20.98 16.51
C PRO A 70 37.01 -19.77 16.96
N GLU A 71 38.32 -19.83 16.73
CA GLU A 71 39.28 -18.73 16.94
C GLU A 71 38.92 -17.52 16.07
N PRO A 72 39.29 -16.29 16.48
CA PRO A 72 38.98 -15.07 15.75
C PRO A 72 39.65 -15.10 14.37
N ILE A 73 38.86 -14.88 13.34
CA ILE A 73 39.35 -14.73 11.96
C ILE A 73 39.96 -13.32 11.85
N GLU A 74 41.26 -13.27 11.52
CA GLU A 74 41.98 -12.05 11.18
C GLU A 74 41.34 -11.32 9.99
N ASP A 75 41.26 -10.00 10.11
CA ASP A 75 40.77 -9.04 9.13
C ASP A 75 41.30 -9.28 7.71
N ARG A 76 40.44 -9.58 6.76
CA ARG A 76 40.67 -9.38 5.34
C ARG A 76 40.02 -8.08 4.87
N PRO A 77 40.73 -7.13 4.30
CA PRO A 77 40.19 -5.88 3.79
C PRO A 77 39.42 -6.14 2.48
N GLY A 78 38.13 -6.12 2.52
CA GLY A 78 37.28 -6.28 1.31
C GLY A 78 35.79 -6.34 1.50
N ALA A 79 35.30 -6.60 2.71
CA ALA A 79 33.84 -6.83 2.96
C ALA A 79 33.08 -5.63 3.54
N GLN A 80 33.67 -4.45 3.59
CA GLN A 80 33.07 -3.27 4.23
C GLN A 80 32.31 -2.32 3.30
N LYS A 81 32.07 -2.67 2.03
CA LYS A 81 31.41 -1.75 1.09
C LYS A 81 29.93 -1.99 0.81
N GLU A 82 29.33 -3.06 1.33
CA GLU A 82 27.90 -3.35 1.08
C GLU A 82 26.97 -3.20 2.28
N ALA A 83 27.48 -2.93 3.47
CA ALA A 83 26.67 -2.75 4.68
C ALA A 83 26.27 -1.29 4.97
N ASP A 84 26.64 -0.34 4.13
CA ASP A 84 26.51 1.10 4.40
C ASP A 84 25.31 1.79 3.71
N MET A 85 24.41 1.02 3.07
CA MET A 85 23.26 1.61 2.37
C MET A 85 21.98 1.74 3.22
N ASP A 86 21.97 1.32 4.46
CA ASP A 86 20.77 1.41 5.34
C ASP A 86 21.01 2.22 6.64
N ARG A 87 22.07 3.02 6.67
CA ARG A 87 22.28 4.03 7.71
C ARG A 87 21.72 5.36 7.27
N ARG A 88 20.45 5.61 7.52
CA ARG A 88 19.96 7.00 7.66
C ARG A 88 20.69 7.62 8.86
N GLU A 89 21.58 8.54 8.56
CA GLU A 89 22.28 9.33 9.57
C GLU A 89 21.27 10.08 10.45
N ALA A 90 21.29 9.79 11.73
CA ALA A 90 20.68 10.64 12.74
C ALA A 90 21.55 11.90 12.89
N PRO A 91 20.97 13.10 13.00
CA PRO A 91 21.73 14.32 13.21
C PRO A 91 22.49 14.25 14.55
N LYS A 92 23.79 14.53 14.51
CA LYS A 92 24.64 14.71 15.70
C LYS A 92 24.19 15.96 16.44
N GLY A 93 23.55 15.77 17.59
CA GLY A 93 23.30 16.82 18.57
C GLY A 93 24.36 16.71 19.66
N ASP A 94 25.24 17.69 19.77
CA ASP A 94 26.11 17.89 20.91
C ASP A 94 25.28 18.25 22.14
N ALA A 95 25.37 17.43 23.20
CA ALA A 95 25.13 17.86 24.57
C ALA A 95 25.90 16.94 25.52
N ASP A 96 26.97 17.47 26.03
CA ASP A 96 27.78 16.93 27.11
C ASP A 96 26.96 16.85 28.41
N HIS A 97 26.58 15.65 28.84
CA HIS A 97 26.14 15.38 30.20
C HIS A 97 26.76 14.06 30.71
N GLY A 98 27.45 14.15 31.79
CA GLY A 98 28.13 13.19 32.69
C GLY A 98 27.96 11.69 32.33
N LYS A 99 29.05 11.06 31.94
CA LYS A 99 29.16 9.64 31.60
C LYS A 99 28.87 8.73 32.76
N THR A 100 27.66 8.20 32.87
CA THR A 100 27.40 6.92 33.50
C THR A 100 27.68 5.81 32.48
N PRO A 101 28.29 4.66 32.86
CA PRO A 101 28.51 3.57 31.88
C PRO A 101 27.19 3.09 31.34
N GLU A 102 26.91 3.40 30.07
CA GLU A 102 25.68 3.03 29.38
C GLU A 102 25.78 1.57 28.91
N GLY A 103 24.86 0.72 29.38
CA GLY A 103 24.62 -0.58 28.78
C GLY A 103 24.08 -0.46 27.35
N PRO A 104 24.05 -1.54 26.56
CA PRO A 104 23.52 -1.51 25.20
C PRO A 104 22.08 -1.00 25.18
N THR A 105 21.77 -0.06 24.27
CA THR A 105 20.42 0.47 24.11
C THR A 105 19.66 -0.36 23.08
N ARG A 106 18.52 -0.87 23.49
CA ARG A 106 17.58 -1.62 22.64
C ARG A 106 16.62 -0.63 21.94
N SER A 107 16.54 -0.71 20.61
CA SER A 107 15.73 0.22 19.81
C SER A 107 15.05 -0.42 18.62
N TRP A 108 15.38 -1.66 18.28
CA TRP A 108 14.84 -2.36 17.12
C TRP A 108 13.88 -3.50 17.52
N PHE A 109 12.56 -3.28 17.34
CA PHE A 109 11.50 -4.15 17.83
C PHE A 109 10.55 -4.64 16.72
N PRO A 110 11.02 -5.26 15.61
CA PRO A 110 10.15 -5.75 14.57
C PRO A 110 9.28 -6.92 15.05
N GLU A 111 8.13 -7.12 14.42
CA GLU A 111 7.30 -8.31 14.65
C GLU A 111 7.84 -9.53 13.88
N THR A 112 8.36 -9.29 12.68
CA THR A 112 9.03 -10.27 11.83
C THR A 112 10.38 -9.70 11.42
N PHE A 113 11.45 -10.42 11.64
CA PHE A 113 12.81 -9.92 11.38
C PHE A 113 13.56 -10.72 10.31
N LEU A 114 12.99 -11.83 9.87
CA LEU A 114 13.57 -12.68 8.85
C LEU A 114 12.48 -13.18 7.91
N PHE A 115 12.67 -12.93 6.62
CA PHE A 115 11.89 -13.54 5.55
C PHE A 115 12.82 -13.79 4.37
N GLU A 116 13.30 -15.05 4.26
CA GLU A 116 14.18 -15.47 3.18
C GLU A 116 13.44 -16.52 2.32
N PRO A 117 12.79 -16.07 1.24
CA PRO A 117 11.98 -16.97 0.40
C PRO A 117 12.81 -17.86 -0.52
N LEU A 118 14.12 -17.58 -0.67
CA LEU A 118 15.01 -18.22 -1.64
C LEU A 118 16.32 -18.72 -1.02
N VAL A 119 16.21 -19.64 -0.09
CA VAL A 119 17.39 -20.32 0.43
C VAL A 119 17.67 -21.57 -0.41
N VAL A 120 18.81 -21.62 -1.09
CA VAL A 120 19.24 -22.78 -1.87
C VAL A 120 20.26 -23.55 -1.06
N THR A 121 20.01 -24.83 -0.83
CA THR A 121 20.96 -25.71 -0.16
C THR A 121 22.14 -26.06 -1.05
N ASP A 122 23.29 -26.29 -0.44
CA ASP A 122 24.48 -26.82 -1.09
C ASP A 122 24.30 -28.33 -1.49
N ALA A 123 25.37 -28.90 -2.02
CA ALA A 123 25.36 -30.33 -2.43
C ALA A 123 25.16 -31.34 -1.26
N SER A 124 25.40 -30.90 -0.02
CA SER A 124 25.14 -31.70 1.18
C SER A 124 23.69 -31.55 1.69
N GLY A 125 22.91 -30.70 1.10
CA GLY A 125 21.55 -30.37 1.53
C GLY A 125 21.48 -29.34 2.68
N ALA A 126 22.59 -28.64 2.97
CA ALA A 126 22.68 -27.62 4.01
C ALA A 126 22.63 -26.20 3.44
N ALA A 127 22.12 -25.26 4.22
CA ALA A 127 22.21 -23.84 3.96
C ALA A 127 22.35 -23.08 5.28
N THR A 128 23.11 -21.98 5.26
CA THR A 128 23.28 -21.10 6.42
C THR A 128 22.71 -19.75 6.07
N VAL A 129 21.78 -19.25 6.90
CA VAL A 129 21.19 -17.93 6.78
C VAL A 129 21.65 -17.08 7.96
N PRO A 130 22.46 -16.03 7.73
CA PRO A 130 22.86 -15.10 8.79
C PRO A 130 21.63 -14.30 9.25
N VAL A 131 21.47 -14.16 10.56
CA VAL A 131 20.35 -13.43 11.13
C VAL A 131 20.83 -12.45 12.19
N ARG A 132 20.30 -11.22 12.15
CA ARG A 132 20.40 -10.27 13.24
C ARG A 132 19.20 -10.46 14.16
N VAL A 133 19.45 -10.76 15.44
CA VAL A 133 18.39 -10.95 16.43
C VAL A 133 17.86 -9.57 16.86
N PRO A 134 16.51 -9.35 16.82
CA PRO A 134 15.93 -8.10 17.29
C PRO A 134 16.10 -7.87 18.78
N ASP A 135 15.97 -6.63 19.20
CA ASP A 135 16.11 -6.19 20.58
C ASP A 135 14.89 -6.55 21.46
N ARG A 136 13.83 -7.14 20.87
CA ARG A 136 12.65 -7.62 21.62
C ARG A 136 13.00 -8.89 22.40
N LEU A 137 12.83 -8.85 23.72
CA LEU A 137 13.08 -9.98 24.60
C LEU A 137 11.84 -10.89 24.64
N THR A 138 11.87 -11.91 23.82
CA THR A 138 10.75 -12.85 23.61
C THR A 138 11.26 -14.19 23.08
N THR A 139 10.37 -15.17 23.02
CA THR A 139 10.64 -16.42 22.31
C THR A 139 10.35 -16.25 20.83
N TRP A 140 11.38 -16.27 20.03
CA TRP A 140 11.28 -16.23 18.56
C TRP A 140 11.03 -17.63 18.01
N ARG A 141 10.12 -17.73 17.07
CA ARG A 141 9.86 -18.96 16.32
C ARG A 141 10.41 -18.84 14.90
N VAL A 142 11.19 -19.82 14.49
CA VAL A 142 11.72 -19.93 13.14
C VAL A 142 11.00 -21.06 12.44
N LEU A 143 10.38 -20.75 11.31
CA LEU A 143 9.74 -21.72 10.42
C LEU A 143 10.63 -21.89 9.19
N ALA A 144 11.07 -23.11 8.93
CA ALA A 144 11.77 -23.50 7.72
C ALA A 144 10.89 -24.44 6.89
N LEU A 145 10.73 -24.14 5.61
CA LEU A 145 10.04 -24.97 4.64
C LEU A 145 11.01 -25.32 3.52
N ALA A 146 11.14 -26.59 3.22
CA ALA A 146 11.99 -27.09 2.14
C ALA A 146 11.17 -27.84 1.10
N HIS A 147 11.60 -27.77 -0.15
CA HIS A 147 11.04 -28.58 -1.23
C HIS A 147 12.13 -28.96 -2.25
N ALA A 148 12.00 -30.13 -2.83
CA ALA A 148 12.90 -30.61 -3.87
C ALA A 148 12.25 -30.51 -5.25
N ARG A 149 13.05 -30.57 -6.31
CA ARG A 149 12.57 -30.62 -7.70
C ARG A 149 11.69 -31.84 -7.98
N THR A 150 11.83 -32.91 -7.21
CA THR A 150 10.99 -34.11 -7.27
C THR A 150 9.59 -33.93 -6.70
N GLY A 151 9.31 -32.78 -6.08
CA GLY A 151 8.06 -32.53 -5.38
C GLY A 151 8.05 -32.93 -3.91
N ALA A 152 9.11 -33.52 -3.40
CA ALA A 152 9.25 -33.82 -1.98
C ALA A 152 9.27 -32.50 -1.18
N GLN A 153 8.54 -32.45 -0.06
CA GLN A 153 8.41 -31.30 0.81
C GLN A 153 8.69 -31.69 2.26
N GLY A 154 9.24 -30.77 3.01
CA GLY A 154 9.46 -30.92 4.44
C GLY A 154 9.39 -29.55 5.12
N GLY A 155 9.14 -29.55 6.42
CA GLY A 155 9.12 -28.34 7.21
C GLY A 155 9.56 -28.62 8.63
N ALA A 156 10.16 -27.62 9.26
CA ALA A 156 10.56 -27.65 10.65
C ALA A 156 10.24 -26.34 11.32
N VAL A 157 9.94 -26.40 12.61
CA VAL A 157 9.77 -25.24 13.48
C VAL A 157 10.75 -25.39 14.63
N THR A 158 11.51 -24.34 14.86
CA THR A 158 12.35 -24.23 16.05
C THR A 158 12.09 -22.90 16.75
N SER A 159 12.60 -22.75 17.97
CA SER A 159 12.47 -21.50 18.71
C SER A 159 13.73 -21.24 19.51
N PHE A 160 14.01 -19.95 19.75
CA PHE A 160 15.04 -19.51 20.66
C PHE A 160 14.53 -18.35 21.52
N LEU A 161 15.07 -18.23 22.71
CA LEU A 161 14.71 -17.19 23.67
C LEU A 161 15.73 -16.05 23.60
N GLY A 162 15.22 -14.84 23.30
CA GLY A 162 15.96 -13.60 23.53
C GLY A 162 15.66 -13.10 24.95
N THR A 163 16.67 -12.97 25.79
CA THR A 163 16.50 -12.51 27.19
C THR A 163 17.74 -11.80 27.70
N LEU A 164 17.56 -11.01 28.75
CA LEU A 164 18.63 -10.41 29.55
C LEU A 164 18.47 -10.80 31.03
N PRO A 165 19.55 -10.81 31.82
CA PRO A 165 19.47 -11.13 33.24
C PRO A 165 18.55 -10.20 34.01
N ILE A 166 18.55 -8.90 33.67
CA ILE A 166 17.63 -7.90 34.18
C ILE A 166 17.36 -6.87 33.08
N TYR A 167 16.10 -6.50 32.91
CA TYR A 167 15.72 -5.58 31.83
C TYR A 167 14.44 -4.80 32.15
N VAL A 168 14.19 -3.75 31.36
CA VAL A 168 12.97 -2.94 31.43
C VAL A 168 12.07 -3.30 30.23
N ASP A 169 10.77 -3.36 30.47
CA ASP A 169 9.74 -3.62 29.48
C ASP A 169 8.59 -2.60 29.61
N PRO A 170 8.68 -1.45 28.93
CA PRO A 170 7.63 -0.44 28.97
C PRO A 170 6.48 -0.80 28.01
N VAL A 171 5.26 -0.50 28.41
CA VAL A 171 4.12 -0.52 27.52
C VAL A 171 3.96 0.86 26.90
N VAL A 172 4.27 0.97 25.62
CA VAL A 172 4.30 2.23 24.88
C VAL A 172 3.17 2.25 23.84
N PRO A 173 2.35 3.31 23.77
CA PRO A 173 1.32 3.43 22.73
C PRO A 173 1.97 3.64 21.36
N PRO A 174 1.32 3.22 20.26
CA PRO A 174 1.85 3.39 18.91
C PRO A 174 1.86 4.85 18.45
N PHE A 175 0.99 5.68 19.00
CA PHE A 175 0.93 7.13 18.78
C PHE A 175 0.23 7.83 19.95
N LEU A 176 0.38 9.14 20.02
CA LEU A 176 -0.35 10.05 20.90
C LEU A 176 -0.94 11.20 20.06
N VAL A 177 -1.89 11.91 20.63
CA VAL A 177 -2.40 13.16 20.09
C VAL A 177 -1.88 14.31 20.96
N GLN A 178 -1.61 15.45 20.36
CA GLN A 178 -1.20 16.65 21.07
C GLN A 178 -2.16 16.95 22.24
N GLY A 179 -1.61 17.16 23.41
CA GLY A 179 -2.36 17.36 24.66
C GLY A 179 -2.63 16.07 25.45
N ASP A 180 -2.38 14.89 24.87
CA ASP A 180 -2.55 13.64 25.60
C ASP A 180 -1.60 13.55 26.77
N ARG A 181 -2.15 13.11 27.90
CA ARG A 181 -1.39 12.78 29.10
C ARG A 181 -1.56 11.31 29.43
N VAL A 182 -0.49 10.55 29.28
CA VAL A 182 -0.50 9.10 29.45
C VAL A 182 0.41 8.65 30.59
N ARG A 183 -0.07 7.70 31.38
CA ARG A 183 0.71 7.02 32.42
C ARG A 183 1.20 5.69 31.87
N LEU A 184 2.48 5.63 31.50
CA LEU A 184 3.12 4.45 30.93
C LEU A 184 3.56 3.49 32.03
N PRO A 185 3.11 2.25 32.05
CA PRO A 185 3.65 1.22 32.91
C PRO A 185 5.03 0.77 32.43
N ILE A 186 5.96 0.62 33.35
CA ILE A 186 7.33 0.16 33.12
C ILE A 186 7.57 -1.05 34.01
N GLN A 187 7.60 -2.22 33.42
CA GLN A 187 7.92 -3.44 34.14
C GLN A 187 9.44 -3.62 34.16
N ILE A 188 10.01 -3.85 35.33
CA ILE A 188 11.43 -4.19 35.50
C ILE A 188 11.47 -5.66 35.87
N ILE A 189 12.15 -6.47 35.08
CA ILE A 189 12.15 -7.94 35.20
C ILE A 189 13.55 -8.40 35.56
N ASN A 190 13.64 -9.26 36.57
CA ASN A 190 14.87 -9.89 37.04
C ASN A 190 14.74 -11.41 36.87
N THR A 191 15.52 -11.97 35.95
CA THR A 191 15.56 -13.42 35.69
C THR A 191 16.63 -14.15 36.51
N THR A 192 17.38 -13.42 37.32
CA THR A 192 18.45 -14.00 38.14
C THR A 192 17.89 -14.57 39.47
N THR A 193 18.68 -15.37 40.12
CA THR A 193 18.33 -16.00 41.42
C THR A 193 18.57 -15.14 42.64
N LYS A 194 18.95 -13.85 42.47
CA LYS A 194 19.22 -12.91 43.55
C LYS A 194 18.44 -11.63 43.36
N ASP A 195 18.07 -10.97 44.42
CA ASP A 195 17.52 -9.62 44.40
C ASP A 195 18.53 -8.66 43.77
N VAL A 196 18.05 -7.74 42.93
CA VAL A 196 18.90 -6.77 42.26
C VAL A 196 18.43 -5.36 42.55
N ALA A 197 19.29 -4.59 43.19
CA ALA A 197 19.12 -3.14 43.36
C ALA A 197 19.67 -2.43 42.08
N SER A 198 18.90 -1.50 41.55
CA SER A 198 19.31 -0.67 40.40
C SER A 198 18.55 0.66 40.42
N THR A 199 18.99 1.60 39.61
CA THR A 199 18.34 2.91 39.45
C THR A 199 17.67 2.98 38.08
N LEU A 200 16.35 3.23 38.08
CA LEU A 200 15.58 3.50 36.88
C LEU A 200 15.70 4.99 36.54
N ALA A 201 16.06 5.29 35.29
CA ALA A 201 16.08 6.63 34.73
C ALA A 201 15.11 6.68 33.54
N VAL A 202 14.27 7.71 33.52
CA VAL A 202 13.31 7.94 32.41
C VAL A 202 13.56 9.34 31.87
N SER A 203 13.70 9.45 30.57
CA SER A 203 13.81 10.73 29.85
C SER A 203 12.94 10.73 28.61
N ALA A 204 12.38 11.88 28.29
CA ALA A 204 11.58 12.08 27.08
C ALA A 204 12.01 13.38 26.40
N ALA A 205 12.33 13.32 25.12
CA ALA A 205 12.52 14.49 24.30
C ALA A 205 11.23 14.79 23.53
N ASN A 206 10.88 16.06 23.37
CA ASN A 206 9.65 16.55 22.76
C ASN A 206 8.37 16.17 23.54
N ALA A 207 8.47 16.02 24.85
CA ALA A 207 7.36 15.79 25.76
C ALA A 207 7.72 16.22 27.18
N SER A 208 6.71 16.60 27.98
CA SER A 208 6.87 16.85 29.40
C SER A 208 6.76 15.56 30.20
N LEU A 209 7.73 15.35 31.09
CA LEU A 209 7.75 14.22 32.03
C LEU A 209 7.32 14.68 33.42
N ALA A 210 6.32 14.03 34.01
CA ALA A 210 5.89 14.37 35.35
C ALA A 210 6.97 14.02 36.40
N PRO A 211 7.12 14.80 37.49
CA PRO A 211 8.05 14.51 38.57
C PRO A 211 7.82 13.11 39.18
N GLY A 212 8.91 12.47 39.60
CA GLY A 212 8.88 11.19 40.33
C GLY A 212 8.98 9.94 39.43
N ALA A 213 9.15 10.11 38.13
CA ALA A 213 9.45 8.99 37.23
C ALA A 213 10.88 8.47 37.50
N GLY A 214 11.04 7.18 37.81
CA GLY A 214 12.34 6.56 38.04
C GLY A 214 12.78 6.59 39.52
N GLY A 215 14.09 6.39 39.74
CA GLY A 215 14.73 6.29 41.05
C GLY A 215 15.21 4.89 41.44
N ALA A 216 15.71 4.74 42.68
CA ALA A 216 16.20 3.45 43.15
C ALA A 216 15.08 2.42 43.30
N ARG A 217 15.33 1.21 42.80
CA ARG A 217 14.40 0.07 42.81
C ARG A 217 15.15 -1.20 43.17
N THR A 218 14.50 -2.05 43.98
CA THR A 218 14.98 -3.40 44.24
C THR A 218 13.99 -4.36 43.53
N VAL A 219 14.52 -5.17 42.65
CA VAL A 219 13.72 -6.15 41.87
C VAL A 219 14.00 -7.53 42.44
N PRO A 220 12.97 -8.24 42.97
CA PRO A 220 13.14 -9.53 43.60
C PRO A 220 13.71 -10.58 42.64
N ALA A 221 14.40 -11.58 43.20
CA ALA A 221 14.91 -12.72 42.45
C ALA A 221 13.80 -13.43 41.69
N GLN A 222 14.03 -13.73 40.39
CA GLN A 222 13.05 -14.37 39.51
C GLN A 222 11.67 -13.71 39.51
N GLY A 223 11.65 -12.37 39.68
CA GLY A 223 10.46 -11.58 39.84
C GLY A 223 10.47 -10.30 39.03
N SER A 224 9.48 -9.48 39.23
CA SER A 224 9.37 -8.18 38.60
C SER A 224 8.86 -7.10 39.54
N THR A 225 9.14 -5.84 39.18
CA THR A 225 8.61 -4.65 39.83
C THR A 225 7.99 -3.74 38.80
N LEU A 226 6.80 -3.21 39.09
CA LEU A 226 6.10 -2.29 38.19
C LEU A 226 6.34 -0.85 38.64
N ASP A 227 6.80 -0.03 37.74
CA ASP A 227 6.91 1.41 37.88
C ASP A 227 6.05 2.13 36.83
N HIS A 228 5.97 3.45 36.89
CA HIS A 228 5.18 4.24 35.95
C HIS A 228 5.89 5.56 35.61
N ALA A 229 5.79 5.98 34.34
CA ALA A 229 6.14 7.32 33.91
C ALA A 229 4.91 8.01 33.35
N THR A 230 4.63 9.23 33.77
CA THR A 230 3.57 10.03 33.16
C THR A 230 4.20 11.04 32.22
N ILE A 231 3.86 10.95 30.94
CA ILE A 231 4.29 11.88 29.89
C ILE A 231 3.11 12.67 29.36
N THR A 232 3.37 13.92 28.95
CA THR A 232 2.42 14.77 28.25
C THR A 232 2.97 15.10 26.88
N ALA A 233 2.17 14.89 25.84
CA ALA A 233 2.52 15.18 24.44
C ALA A 233 2.22 16.65 24.15
N ASP A 234 3.17 17.54 24.39
CA ASP A 234 2.93 18.98 24.32
C ASP A 234 2.84 19.51 22.88
N HIS A 235 3.62 18.92 21.97
CA HIS A 235 3.72 19.38 20.58
C HIS A 235 3.67 18.20 19.60
N PRO A 236 3.15 18.40 18.37
CA PRO A 236 3.22 17.41 17.30
C PRO A 236 4.67 17.07 16.94
N GLY A 237 4.89 15.86 16.47
CA GLY A 237 6.21 15.36 16.05
C GLY A 237 6.53 14.03 16.73
N THR A 238 7.81 13.71 16.93
CA THR A 238 8.23 12.44 17.50
C THR A 238 8.77 12.64 18.91
N ILE A 239 8.14 11.98 19.89
CA ILE A 239 8.70 11.83 21.24
C ILE A 239 9.75 10.75 21.19
N ARG A 240 10.96 11.04 21.69
CA ARG A 240 11.98 10.02 21.96
C ARG A 240 11.97 9.71 23.45
N LEU A 241 11.37 8.57 23.80
CA LEU A 241 11.29 8.07 25.16
C LEU A 241 12.44 7.10 25.41
N ARG A 242 13.31 7.42 26.35
CA ARG A 242 14.40 6.55 26.79
C ARG A 242 14.19 6.14 28.24
N ILE A 243 14.22 4.85 28.49
CA ILE A 243 14.10 4.24 29.82
C ILE A 243 15.36 3.39 30.04
N ALA A 244 16.12 3.71 31.08
CA ALA A 244 17.38 3.06 31.35
C ALA A 244 17.43 2.50 32.80
N LEU A 245 17.98 1.32 32.94
CA LEU A 245 18.28 0.69 34.21
C LEU A 245 19.82 0.69 34.38
N ALA A 246 20.31 1.51 35.28
CA ALA A 246 21.72 1.89 35.39
C ALA A 246 22.69 0.73 35.20
N GLY A 247 23.54 0.83 34.14
CA GLY A 247 24.60 -0.14 33.81
C GLY A 247 24.09 -1.53 33.37
N ARG A 248 22.80 -1.72 33.10
CA ARG A 248 22.22 -3.05 32.82
C ARG A 248 21.45 -3.13 31.53
N ASP A 249 20.51 -2.23 31.32
CA ASP A 249 19.63 -2.23 30.14
C ASP A 249 19.12 -0.82 29.86
N ALA A 250 18.87 -0.51 28.61
CA ALA A 250 18.21 0.70 28.18
C ALA A 250 17.33 0.42 26.96
N VAL A 251 16.16 1.07 26.92
CA VAL A 251 15.21 0.97 25.83
C VAL A 251 14.89 2.36 25.30
N GLU A 252 14.88 2.52 23.99
CA GLU A 252 14.45 3.75 23.31
C GLU A 252 13.27 3.46 22.41
N HIS A 253 12.19 4.26 22.54
CA HIS A 253 11.02 4.22 21.71
C HIS A 253 10.77 5.58 21.08
N ALA A 254 10.43 5.58 19.79
CA ALA A 254 9.90 6.72 19.08
C ALA A 254 8.36 6.63 19.08
N ILE A 255 7.67 7.65 19.61
CA ILE A 255 6.22 7.72 19.67
C ILE A 255 5.79 8.89 18.78
N ASP A 256 4.97 8.63 17.78
CA ASP A 256 4.40 9.66 16.91
C ASP A 256 3.35 10.49 17.68
N VAL A 257 3.48 11.81 17.69
CA VAL A 257 2.49 12.73 18.24
C VAL A 257 1.79 13.46 17.11
N ARG A 258 0.53 13.17 16.96
CA ARG A 258 -0.32 13.77 15.94
C ARG A 258 -0.93 15.08 16.42
N PRO A 259 -1.12 16.08 15.56
CA PRO A 259 -1.84 17.28 15.91
C PRO A 259 -3.26 16.98 16.37
N SER A 260 -3.79 17.78 17.31
CA SER A 260 -5.18 17.69 17.76
C SER A 260 -6.06 18.50 16.81
N GLY A 261 -6.88 17.81 16.02
CA GLY A 261 -7.74 18.46 15.04
C GLY A 261 -8.11 17.56 13.87
N ARG A 262 -8.76 18.13 12.87
CA ARG A 262 -9.05 17.50 11.59
C ARG A 262 -7.94 17.82 10.59
N PRO A 263 -7.32 16.82 9.94
CA PRO A 263 -6.37 17.08 8.88
C PRO A 263 -7.08 17.72 7.67
N VAL A 264 -6.48 18.75 7.11
CA VAL A 264 -6.87 19.38 5.86
C VAL A 264 -5.74 19.16 4.87
N HIS A 265 -6.07 18.56 3.76
CA HIS A 265 -5.12 18.18 2.72
C HIS A 265 -5.50 18.87 1.42
N GLN A 266 -4.60 19.66 0.86
CA GLN A 266 -4.70 20.23 -0.46
C GLN A 266 -3.60 19.64 -1.34
N ALA A 267 -3.95 19.17 -2.52
CA ALA A 267 -2.99 18.58 -3.44
C ALA A 267 -3.05 19.28 -4.80
N ARG A 268 -1.88 19.41 -5.43
CA ARG A 268 -1.72 19.81 -6.82
C ARG A 268 -0.71 18.89 -7.48
N SER A 269 -1.00 18.51 -8.69
CA SER A 269 -0.12 17.64 -9.45
C SER A 269 -0.09 18.04 -10.93
N GLY A 270 0.93 17.60 -11.64
CA GLY A 270 1.09 17.96 -13.04
C GLY A 270 2.46 17.62 -13.58
N THR A 271 2.88 18.30 -14.65
CA THR A 271 4.24 18.18 -15.18
C THR A 271 4.96 19.52 -15.16
N LEU A 272 6.28 19.44 -15.17
CA LEU A 272 7.20 20.58 -15.24
C LEU A 272 7.74 20.76 -16.66
N ALA A 273 6.92 20.50 -17.66
CA ALA A 273 7.22 20.86 -19.06
C ALA A 273 7.33 22.37 -19.25
N ALA A 274 6.74 23.15 -18.34
CA ALA A 274 6.83 24.60 -18.23
C ALA A 274 6.65 25.00 -16.76
N PRO A 275 7.05 26.21 -16.37
CA PRO A 275 6.74 26.76 -15.06
C PRO A 275 5.24 26.67 -14.75
N ARG A 276 4.92 26.33 -13.53
CA ARG A 276 3.53 26.23 -13.04
C ARG A 276 3.25 27.29 -12.00
N SER A 277 2.16 28.03 -12.18
CA SER A 277 1.65 28.97 -11.20
C SER A 277 0.21 28.64 -10.88
N PHE A 278 -0.13 28.59 -9.61
CA PHE A 278 -1.48 28.27 -9.14
C PHE A 278 -1.76 28.95 -7.78
N THR A 279 -3.01 29.14 -7.46
CA THR A 279 -3.45 29.64 -6.16
C THR A 279 -4.06 28.49 -5.35
N THR A 280 -3.87 28.56 -4.04
CA THR A 280 -4.58 27.69 -3.10
C THR A 280 -5.49 28.55 -2.21
N PRO A 281 -6.73 28.11 -1.94
CA PRO A 281 -7.55 28.76 -0.95
C PRO A 281 -6.93 28.57 0.43
N GLY A 282 -7.12 29.55 1.32
CA GLY A 282 -6.77 29.40 2.71
C GLY A 282 -7.68 28.39 3.42
N THR A 283 -7.20 27.87 4.53
CA THR A 283 -7.99 27.08 5.50
C THR A 283 -8.16 27.91 6.78
N PRO A 284 -9.20 28.76 6.88
CA PRO A 284 -9.36 29.64 8.03
C PRO A 284 -9.40 28.85 9.35
N GLY A 285 -8.59 29.29 10.32
CA GLY A 285 -8.49 28.64 11.62
C GLY A 285 -7.52 27.46 11.70
N ALA A 286 -6.85 27.09 10.60
CA ALA A 286 -5.78 26.08 10.66
C ALA A 286 -4.65 26.51 11.60
N ASP A 287 -4.06 25.53 12.30
CA ASP A 287 -2.91 25.74 13.18
C ASP A 287 -1.62 25.84 12.34
N PRO A 288 -0.99 27.00 12.25
CA PRO A 288 0.19 27.20 11.41
C PRO A 288 1.42 26.37 11.87
N THR A 289 1.44 25.91 13.11
CA THR A 289 2.51 25.02 13.60
C THR A 289 2.46 23.63 13.00
N THR A 290 1.31 23.26 12.43
CA THR A 290 1.07 21.97 11.80
C THR A 290 1.29 21.98 10.29
N ASP A 291 1.50 23.17 9.71
CA ASP A 291 1.67 23.33 8.28
C ASP A 291 2.87 22.56 7.76
N ARG A 292 2.65 21.76 6.71
CA ARG A 292 3.67 20.98 6.04
C ARG A 292 3.53 21.14 4.53
N VAL A 293 4.65 21.33 3.87
CA VAL A 293 4.76 21.36 2.42
C VAL A 293 5.59 20.17 1.98
N ARG A 294 5.01 19.34 1.15
CA ARG A 294 5.71 18.17 0.58
C ARG A 294 5.60 18.21 -0.94
N LEU A 295 6.74 18.18 -1.60
CA LEU A 295 6.85 18.12 -3.05
C LEU A 295 7.51 16.80 -3.45
N LEU A 296 6.78 15.97 -4.18
CA LEU A 296 7.32 14.80 -4.87
C LEU A 296 7.60 15.18 -6.31
N VAL A 297 8.77 14.82 -6.80
CA VAL A 297 9.14 15.01 -8.21
C VAL A 297 9.49 13.66 -8.81
N PHE A 298 8.83 13.34 -9.92
CA PHE A 298 8.96 12.06 -10.62
C PHE A 298 9.77 12.28 -11.90
N PRO A 299 11.08 11.96 -11.91
CA PRO A 299 11.92 12.20 -13.07
C PRO A 299 11.74 11.13 -14.15
N GLY A 300 10.55 11.10 -14.77
CA GLY A 300 10.23 10.22 -15.90
C GLY A 300 9.79 8.81 -15.51
N ALA A 301 9.59 7.97 -16.54
CA ALA A 301 9.06 6.61 -16.38
C ALA A 301 10.00 5.69 -15.57
N LEU A 302 11.31 5.93 -15.60
CA LEU A 302 12.27 5.11 -14.87
C LEU A 302 12.06 5.19 -13.35
N ALA A 303 11.92 6.40 -12.80
CA ALA A 303 11.71 6.58 -11.37
C ALA A 303 10.39 5.98 -10.91
N LEU A 304 9.33 6.12 -11.72
CA LEU A 304 8.04 5.51 -11.43
C LEU A 304 8.13 3.98 -11.45
N LEU A 305 8.80 3.40 -12.44
CA LEU A 305 8.99 1.94 -12.53
C LEU A 305 9.77 1.41 -11.33
N ARG A 306 10.85 2.08 -10.91
CA ARG A 306 11.62 1.70 -9.71
C ARG A 306 10.79 1.81 -8.44
N SER A 307 10.01 2.87 -8.29
CA SER A 307 9.10 3.06 -7.17
C SER A 307 8.03 1.97 -7.12
N GLU A 308 7.44 1.63 -8.27
CA GLU A 308 6.44 0.55 -8.35
C GLU A 308 7.04 -0.82 -8.02
N LEU A 309 8.26 -1.11 -8.47
CA LEU A 309 8.95 -2.35 -8.09
C LEU A 309 9.18 -2.46 -6.58
N ALA A 310 9.53 -1.36 -5.93
CA ALA A 310 9.75 -1.32 -4.48
C ALA A 310 8.46 -1.45 -3.66
N LEU A 311 7.35 -0.92 -4.17
CA LEU A 311 6.08 -0.81 -3.43
C LEU A 311 5.07 -1.90 -3.77
N SER A 312 5.26 -2.63 -4.86
CA SER A 312 4.26 -3.57 -5.39
C SER A 312 3.91 -4.71 -4.42
N THR A 313 4.84 -5.16 -3.57
CA THR A 313 4.58 -6.21 -2.58
C THR A 313 3.78 -5.75 -1.37
N ALA A 314 3.75 -4.45 -1.11
CA ALA A 314 3.01 -3.87 0.02
C ALA A 314 1.50 -3.79 -0.25
N ARG A 315 1.08 -3.95 -1.51
CA ARG A 315 -0.33 -3.95 -1.92
C ARG A 315 -0.89 -5.37 -1.90
N ALA A 316 -2.19 -5.50 -1.67
CA ALA A 316 -2.88 -6.78 -1.57
C ALA A 316 -4.17 -6.78 -2.37
N GLY A 317 -4.33 -7.78 -3.24
CA GLY A 317 -5.48 -7.95 -4.11
C GLY A 317 -5.10 -8.78 -5.33
N VAL A 318 -6.07 -9.40 -6.02
CA VAL A 318 -5.77 -10.22 -7.21
C VAL A 318 -5.18 -9.37 -8.33
N ALA A 319 -5.68 -8.15 -8.50
CA ALA A 319 -5.19 -7.21 -9.50
C ALA A 319 -3.80 -6.67 -9.13
N ASP A 320 -3.56 -6.36 -7.84
CA ASP A 320 -2.24 -5.92 -7.37
C ASP A 320 -1.19 -7.03 -7.52
N ASP A 321 -1.55 -8.26 -7.19
CA ASP A 321 -0.66 -9.42 -7.33
C ASP A 321 -0.35 -9.71 -8.82
N ALA A 322 -1.35 -9.56 -9.71
CA ALA A 322 -1.17 -9.70 -11.16
C ALA A 322 -0.25 -8.59 -11.72
N TYR A 323 -0.46 -7.36 -11.30
CA TYR A 323 0.39 -6.22 -11.68
C TYR A 323 1.85 -6.43 -11.22
N ALA A 324 2.04 -6.76 -9.95
CA ALA A 324 3.38 -7.00 -9.40
C ALA A 324 4.09 -8.18 -10.08
N LEU A 325 3.36 -9.25 -10.40
CA LEU A 325 3.89 -10.39 -11.15
C LEU A 325 4.32 -10.00 -12.57
N LEU A 326 3.52 -9.17 -13.26
CA LEU A 326 3.87 -8.66 -14.57
C LEU A 326 5.13 -7.79 -14.53
N LEU A 327 5.21 -6.87 -13.55
CA LEU A 327 6.41 -6.06 -13.34
C LEU A 327 7.64 -6.95 -13.13
N ALA A 328 7.57 -7.94 -12.26
CA ALA A 328 8.68 -8.86 -11.99
C ALA A 328 9.16 -9.59 -13.27
N GLY A 329 8.25 -9.93 -14.18
CA GLY A 329 8.56 -10.62 -15.43
C GLY A 329 9.09 -9.71 -16.54
N THR A 330 8.73 -8.44 -16.54
CA THR A 330 9.05 -7.49 -17.61
C THR A 330 10.09 -6.43 -17.20
N ALA A 331 10.31 -6.22 -15.90
CA ALA A 331 11.14 -5.15 -15.39
C ALA A 331 12.56 -5.17 -15.91
N ALA A 332 13.17 -6.35 -16.10
CA ALA A 332 14.54 -6.44 -16.61
C ALA A 332 14.69 -5.80 -18.01
N SER A 333 13.75 -6.05 -18.91
CA SER A 333 13.75 -5.47 -20.24
C SER A 333 13.35 -4.00 -20.23
N LEU A 334 12.41 -3.60 -19.38
CA LEU A 334 11.96 -2.21 -19.25
C LEU A 334 13.06 -1.32 -18.66
N LEU A 335 13.74 -1.77 -17.60
CA LEU A 335 14.85 -1.04 -16.99
C LEU A 335 16.00 -0.89 -18.00
N ALA A 336 16.35 -1.97 -18.71
CA ALA A 336 17.37 -1.91 -19.75
C ALA A 336 17.02 -0.93 -20.86
N ALA A 337 15.77 -0.89 -21.31
CA ALA A 337 15.27 0.05 -22.32
C ALA A 337 15.34 1.51 -21.83
N LEU A 338 15.22 1.74 -20.54
CA LEU A 338 15.35 3.06 -19.89
C LEU A 338 16.78 3.40 -19.43
N GLY A 339 17.77 2.57 -19.83
CA GLY A 339 19.19 2.80 -19.54
C GLY A 339 19.62 2.44 -18.11
N ASP A 340 18.84 1.60 -17.42
CA ASP A 340 19.15 1.15 -16.06
C ASP A 340 19.46 -0.35 -15.99
N LYS A 341 20.08 -0.76 -14.88
CA LYS A 341 20.38 -2.17 -14.63
C LYS A 341 19.42 -2.75 -13.60
N PRO A 342 18.77 -3.87 -13.91
CA PRO A 342 17.93 -4.55 -12.92
C PRO A 342 18.82 -5.20 -11.84
N ASP A 343 18.26 -5.26 -10.60
CA ASP A 343 18.77 -6.19 -9.60
C ASP A 343 18.09 -7.56 -9.81
N PRO A 344 18.82 -8.59 -10.29
CA PRO A 344 18.24 -9.88 -10.59
C PRO A 344 17.71 -10.61 -9.36
N GLN A 345 18.27 -10.34 -8.16
CA GLN A 345 17.82 -10.95 -6.94
C GLN A 345 16.48 -10.35 -6.49
N ALA A 346 16.38 -9.02 -6.43
CA ALA A 346 15.15 -8.33 -6.08
C ALA A 346 13.98 -8.72 -7.02
N LEU A 347 14.24 -8.85 -8.33
CA LEU A 347 13.22 -9.29 -9.29
C LEU A 347 12.80 -10.75 -9.08
N ARG A 348 13.73 -11.65 -8.70
CA ARG A 348 13.39 -13.04 -8.37
C ARG A 348 12.53 -13.11 -7.11
N ASP A 349 12.88 -12.36 -6.07
CA ASP A 349 12.15 -12.33 -4.81
C ASP A 349 10.73 -11.81 -5.02
N LEU A 350 10.60 -10.72 -5.77
CA LEU A 350 9.29 -10.19 -6.19
C LEU A 350 8.48 -11.22 -6.97
N ALA A 351 9.11 -11.89 -7.95
CA ALA A 351 8.46 -12.91 -8.77
C ALA A 351 7.96 -14.10 -7.93
N ILE A 352 8.72 -14.54 -6.92
CA ILE A 352 8.33 -15.67 -6.07
C ILE A 352 7.12 -15.33 -5.21
N VAL A 353 7.16 -14.18 -4.51
CA VAL A 353 6.07 -13.76 -3.64
C VAL A 353 4.78 -13.59 -4.44
N THR A 354 4.86 -12.91 -5.57
CA THR A 354 3.69 -12.62 -6.42
C THR A 354 3.20 -13.85 -7.17
N ALA A 355 4.09 -14.76 -7.59
CA ALA A 355 3.72 -16.03 -8.20
C ALA A 355 2.89 -16.91 -7.27
N GLN A 356 3.27 -17.02 -6.00
CA GLN A 356 2.52 -17.82 -5.02
C GLN A 356 1.08 -17.29 -4.87
N ARG A 357 0.91 -15.97 -4.83
CA ARG A 357 -0.40 -15.32 -4.74
C ARG A 357 -1.22 -15.50 -6.01
N ALA A 358 -0.62 -15.29 -7.19
CA ALA A 358 -1.26 -15.49 -8.49
C ALA A 358 -1.68 -16.95 -8.73
N ILE A 359 -0.85 -17.94 -8.37
CA ILE A 359 -1.19 -19.35 -8.47
C ILE A 359 -2.37 -19.69 -7.55
N ARG A 360 -2.43 -19.12 -6.35
CA ARG A 360 -3.57 -19.27 -5.44
C ARG A 360 -4.85 -18.65 -6.02
N ALA A 361 -4.77 -17.43 -6.55
CA ALA A 361 -5.88 -16.76 -7.22
C ALA A 361 -6.38 -17.54 -8.46
N GLY A 362 -5.47 -18.18 -9.18
CA GLY A 362 -5.78 -19.00 -10.36
C GLY A 362 -6.40 -20.36 -10.06
N ARG A 363 -6.61 -20.75 -8.81
CA ARG A 363 -7.29 -22.04 -8.49
C ARG A 363 -8.74 -22.06 -8.96
N THR A 364 -9.44 -20.93 -8.80
CA THR A 364 -10.81 -20.70 -9.29
C THR A 364 -10.78 -19.59 -10.32
N LEU A 365 -11.13 -19.89 -11.56
CA LEU A 365 -11.17 -18.94 -12.64
C LEU A 365 -12.61 -18.48 -12.91
N ASP A 366 -12.77 -17.21 -13.15
CA ASP A 366 -13.85 -16.56 -13.84
C ASP A 366 -13.25 -15.73 -14.99
N VAL A 367 -14.07 -15.13 -15.83
CA VAL A 367 -13.59 -14.40 -17.02
C VAL A 367 -12.68 -13.23 -16.63
N THR A 368 -13.05 -12.44 -15.63
CA THR A 368 -12.28 -11.26 -15.19
C THR A 368 -10.95 -11.70 -14.59
N ARG A 369 -10.97 -12.67 -13.68
CA ARG A 369 -9.75 -13.20 -13.05
C ARG A 369 -8.82 -13.87 -14.05
N ALA A 370 -9.38 -14.62 -15.02
CA ALA A 370 -8.58 -15.22 -16.08
C ALA A 370 -7.91 -14.14 -16.94
N ALA A 371 -8.63 -13.07 -17.31
CA ALA A 371 -8.10 -11.95 -18.07
C ALA A 371 -6.94 -11.24 -17.34
N LEU A 372 -7.06 -11.07 -16.02
CA LEU A 372 -5.99 -10.48 -15.19
C LEU A 372 -4.73 -11.36 -15.14
N LEU A 373 -4.85 -12.69 -15.17
CA LEU A 373 -3.74 -13.61 -14.92
C LEU A 373 -2.98 -14.05 -16.19
N VAL A 374 -3.58 -13.98 -17.38
CA VAL A 374 -2.95 -14.48 -18.61
C VAL A 374 -1.60 -13.82 -18.88
N GLU A 375 -1.57 -12.51 -18.96
CA GLU A 375 -0.38 -11.76 -19.32
C GLU A 375 0.71 -11.81 -18.25
N PRO A 376 0.41 -11.56 -16.95
CA PRO A 376 1.40 -11.68 -15.90
C PRO A 376 2.05 -13.05 -15.81
N ALA A 377 1.26 -14.10 -15.93
CA ALA A 377 1.79 -15.47 -15.92
C ALA A 377 2.65 -15.77 -17.16
N SER A 378 2.27 -15.25 -18.31
CA SER A 378 3.00 -15.42 -19.59
C SER A 378 4.31 -14.63 -19.65
N ALA A 379 4.48 -13.61 -18.81
CA ALA A 379 5.71 -12.84 -18.68
C ALA A 379 6.87 -13.65 -18.06
N HIS A 380 6.61 -14.86 -17.57
CA HIS A 380 7.58 -15.76 -16.95
C HIS A 380 7.77 -17.07 -17.73
N PRO A 381 8.26 -17.06 -18.96
CA PRO A 381 8.34 -18.26 -19.82
C PRO A 381 9.27 -19.34 -19.26
N GLY A 382 10.26 -18.96 -18.45
CA GLY A 382 11.18 -19.87 -17.79
C GLY A 382 10.60 -20.59 -16.56
N ASN A 383 9.39 -20.20 -16.10
CA ASN A 383 8.72 -20.84 -14.98
C ASN A 383 7.57 -21.74 -15.47
N PRO A 384 7.71 -23.08 -15.42
CA PRO A 384 6.72 -23.99 -15.99
C PRO A 384 5.36 -23.94 -15.28
N VAL A 385 5.33 -23.55 -14.01
CA VAL A 385 4.05 -23.44 -13.26
C VAL A 385 3.27 -22.21 -13.71
N LEU A 386 3.95 -21.06 -13.86
CA LEU A 386 3.34 -19.84 -14.36
C LEU A 386 2.94 -19.97 -15.84
N ALA A 387 3.79 -20.60 -16.65
CA ALA A 387 3.45 -20.89 -18.05
C ALA A 387 2.16 -21.72 -18.16
N ARG A 388 1.99 -22.75 -17.31
CA ARG A 388 0.74 -23.53 -17.25
C ARG A 388 -0.44 -22.72 -16.74
N LEU A 389 -0.22 -21.83 -15.77
CA LEU A 389 -1.28 -20.94 -15.28
C LEU A 389 -1.79 -20.00 -16.39
N GLY A 390 -0.87 -19.37 -17.12
CA GLY A 390 -1.21 -18.47 -18.24
C GLY A 390 -1.93 -19.23 -19.35
N GLU A 391 -1.46 -20.41 -19.74
CA GLU A 391 -2.08 -21.27 -20.76
C GLU A 391 -3.50 -21.70 -20.32
N ARG A 392 -3.66 -22.13 -19.06
CA ARG A 392 -4.98 -22.52 -18.52
C ARG A 392 -5.95 -21.34 -18.48
N ALA A 393 -5.48 -20.17 -18.07
CA ALA A 393 -6.32 -18.97 -18.05
C ALA A 393 -6.73 -18.52 -19.47
N ALA A 394 -5.80 -18.57 -20.45
CA ALA A 394 -6.09 -18.26 -21.83
C ALA A 394 -7.04 -19.29 -22.48
N ALA A 395 -6.88 -20.58 -22.17
CA ALA A 395 -7.79 -21.62 -22.63
C ALA A 395 -9.19 -21.43 -22.05
N TYR A 396 -9.27 -21.16 -20.72
CA TYR A 396 -10.52 -20.86 -20.05
C TYR A 396 -11.28 -19.69 -20.73
N LEU A 397 -10.60 -18.60 -21.06
CA LEU A 397 -11.22 -17.47 -21.78
C LEU A 397 -11.76 -17.92 -23.14
N ALA A 398 -10.97 -18.64 -23.93
CA ALA A 398 -11.40 -19.09 -25.27
C ALA A 398 -12.62 -20.01 -25.21
N GLU A 399 -12.69 -20.89 -24.20
CA GLU A 399 -13.83 -21.81 -23.99
C GLU A 399 -15.09 -21.09 -23.51
N HIS A 400 -14.94 -19.96 -22.80
CA HIS A 400 -16.07 -19.18 -22.28
C HIS A 400 -16.50 -18.02 -23.18
N GLN A 401 -15.87 -17.88 -24.37
CA GLN A 401 -16.33 -16.93 -25.37
C GLN A 401 -17.62 -17.45 -26.00
N ARG A 402 -18.67 -16.66 -25.97
CA ARG A 402 -20.00 -16.99 -26.55
C ARG A 402 -19.95 -17.08 -28.08
N PRO A 403 -20.91 -17.76 -28.70
CA PRO A 403 -21.02 -17.80 -30.17
C PRO A 403 -21.15 -16.43 -30.80
N ASP A 404 -21.73 -15.45 -30.11
CA ASP A 404 -21.85 -14.06 -30.55
C ASP A 404 -20.52 -13.27 -30.44
N GLY A 405 -19.46 -13.89 -29.93
CA GLY A 405 -18.14 -13.29 -29.79
C GLY A 405 -17.95 -12.50 -28.51
N THR A 406 -18.97 -12.33 -27.70
CA THR A 406 -18.86 -11.67 -26.38
C THR A 406 -18.42 -12.67 -25.31
N PHE A 407 -18.06 -12.16 -24.12
CA PHE A 407 -17.84 -12.98 -22.96
C PHE A 407 -19.05 -12.90 -22.01
N ALA A 408 -19.37 -14.04 -21.40
CA ALA A 408 -20.53 -14.14 -20.52
C ALA A 408 -20.39 -13.21 -19.33
N GLY A 409 -21.45 -12.41 -19.10
CA GLY A 409 -21.66 -11.66 -17.89
C GLY A 409 -22.61 -12.36 -16.93
N GLY A 410 -22.69 -11.86 -15.69
CA GLY A 410 -23.69 -12.24 -14.72
C GLY A 410 -25.07 -11.62 -15.03
N ALA A 411 -26.10 -12.04 -14.29
CA ALA A 411 -27.40 -11.40 -14.36
C ALA A 411 -27.29 -9.91 -14.02
N GLY A 412 -27.97 -9.06 -14.80
CA GLY A 412 -27.98 -7.61 -14.60
C GLY A 412 -26.79 -6.86 -15.23
N TRP A 413 -25.91 -7.53 -15.99
CA TRP A 413 -24.83 -6.82 -16.69
C TRP A 413 -25.39 -6.01 -17.87
N THR A 414 -24.91 -4.76 -17.96
CA THR A 414 -25.21 -3.90 -19.11
C THR A 414 -24.40 -4.33 -20.33
N LEU A 415 -24.85 -3.98 -21.53
CA LEU A 415 -24.08 -4.19 -22.75
C LEU A 415 -22.71 -3.52 -22.70
N GLN A 416 -22.64 -2.32 -22.12
CA GLN A 416 -21.40 -1.58 -21.89
C GLN A 416 -20.38 -2.45 -21.14
N ARG A 417 -20.75 -3.02 -20.00
CA ARG A 417 -19.90 -3.90 -19.19
C ARG A 417 -19.48 -5.16 -19.97
N VAL A 418 -20.40 -5.77 -20.72
CA VAL A 418 -20.11 -6.94 -21.55
C VAL A 418 -19.06 -6.62 -22.62
N LEU A 419 -19.13 -5.44 -23.25
CA LEU A 419 -18.16 -5.01 -24.25
C LEU A 419 -16.77 -4.73 -23.64
N VAL A 420 -16.72 -4.11 -22.46
CA VAL A 420 -15.46 -3.88 -21.71
C VAL A 420 -14.81 -5.22 -21.35
N VAL A 421 -15.54 -6.15 -20.74
CA VAL A 421 -15.00 -7.47 -20.42
C VAL A 421 -14.56 -8.24 -21.68
N THR A 422 -15.30 -8.09 -22.77
CA THR A 422 -14.93 -8.70 -24.05
C THR A 422 -13.60 -8.13 -24.57
N ALA A 423 -13.40 -6.82 -24.43
CA ALA A 423 -12.16 -6.14 -24.79
C ALA A 423 -10.97 -6.60 -23.93
N GLU A 424 -11.15 -6.62 -22.63
CA GLU A 424 -10.12 -7.05 -21.67
C GLU A 424 -9.72 -8.52 -21.85
N ALA A 425 -10.70 -9.42 -21.96
CA ALA A 425 -10.44 -10.84 -22.20
C ALA A 425 -9.74 -11.08 -23.54
N THR A 426 -10.15 -10.35 -24.59
CA THR A 426 -9.53 -10.42 -25.91
C THR A 426 -8.08 -9.93 -25.88
N ARG A 427 -7.81 -8.80 -25.24
CA ARG A 427 -6.46 -8.28 -25.02
C ARG A 427 -5.59 -9.28 -24.29
N ALA A 428 -6.12 -9.86 -23.21
CA ALA A 428 -5.40 -10.84 -22.40
C ALA A 428 -5.01 -12.09 -23.21
N VAL A 429 -5.94 -12.68 -23.96
CA VAL A 429 -5.61 -13.86 -24.80
C VAL A 429 -4.60 -13.50 -25.89
N ARG A 430 -4.67 -12.29 -26.44
CA ARG A 430 -3.71 -11.81 -27.47
C ARG A 430 -2.30 -11.55 -26.92
N SER A 431 -2.15 -11.30 -25.62
CA SER A 431 -0.82 -11.16 -25.00
C SER A 431 -0.05 -12.50 -24.88
N ALA A 432 -0.74 -13.63 -24.89
CA ALA A 432 -0.16 -14.97 -24.71
C ALA A 432 -0.02 -15.72 -26.04
N GLN A 433 0.99 -15.40 -26.85
CA GLN A 433 1.19 -15.95 -28.20
C GLN A 433 2.50 -16.75 -28.37
N ALA A 434 3.06 -17.29 -27.29
CA ALA A 434 4.35 -17.95 -27.31
C ALA A 434 4.37 -19.22 -28.20
N THR A 435 3.26 -19.95 -28.31
CA THR A 435 3.15 -21.20 -29.07
C THR A 435 2.23 -21.05 -30.28
N ALA A 436 2.35 -21.93 -31.29
CA ALA A 436 1.45 -21.93 -32.44
C ALA A 436 -0.03 -22.13 -32.03
N PRO A 437 -0.38 -23.09 -31.14
CA PRO A 437 -1.76 -23.20 -30.66
C PRO A 437 -2.27 -21.96 -29.95
N ALA A 438 -1.42 -21.29 -29.16
CA ALA A 438 -1.80 -20.04 -28.48
C ALA A 438 -2.06 -18.91 -29.47
N ARG A 439 -1.24 -18.76 -30.52
CA ARG A 439 -1.47 -17.78 -31.59
C ARG A 439 -2.78 -18.04 -32.34
N GLN A 440 -3.07 -19.31 -32.67
CA GLN A 440 -4.33 -19.68 -33.33
C GLN A 440 -5.54 -19.35 -32.45
N ARG A 441 -5.47 -19.67 -31.15
CA ARG A 441 -6.52 -19.32 -30.18
C ARG A 441 -6.74 -17.82 -30.11
N ALA A 442 -5.66 -17.04 -29.98
CA ALA A 442 -5.71 -15.58 -29.93
C ALA A 442 -6.39 -14.99 -31.16
N MET A 443 -6.08 -15.52 -32.35
CA MET A 443 -6.69 -15.09 -33.62
C MET A 443 -8.19 -15.42 -33.65
N GLN A 444 -8.59 -16.60 -33.22
CA GLN A 444 -10.00 -17.02 -33.17
C GLN A 444 -10.81 -16.14 -32.24
N VAL A 445 -10.30 -15.91 -30.99
CA VAL A 445 -10.94 -15.05 -30.00
C VAL A 445 -11.08 -13.62 -30.54
N ALA A 446 -10.01 -13.07 -31.09
CA ALA A 446 -10.01 -11.71 -31.65
C ALA A 446 -10.98 -11.54 -32.82
N THR A 447 -11.06 -12.52 -33.72
CA THR A 447 -11.98 -12.48 -34.89
C THR A 447 -13.44 -12.49 -34.41
N ARG A 448 -13.79 -13.33 -33.46
CA ARG A 448 -15.15 -13.35 -32.90
C ARG A 448 -15.48 -12.05 -32.15
N ALA A 449 -14.54 -11.53 -31.36
CA ALA A 449 -14.70 -10.26 -30.64
C ALA A 449 -14.87 -9.08 -31.64
N ALA A 450 -14.09 -9.04 -32.71
CA ALA A 450 -14.25 -8.03 -33.77
C ALA A 450 -15.67 -8.03 -34.37
N GLY A 451 -16.25 -9.21 -34.60
CA GLY A 451 -17.64 -9.35 -35.01
C GLY A 451 -18.65 -8.82 -33.96
N ALA A 452 -18.40 -9.08 -32.67
CA ALA A 452 -19.22 -8.55 -31.58
C ALA A 452 -19.15 -7.01 -31.52
N PHE A 453 -17.93 -6.45 -31.58
CA PHE A 453 -17.73 -5.00 -31.57
C PHE A 453 -18.38 -4.31 -32.78
N GLY A 454 -18.25 -4.90 -33.96
CA GLY A 454 -18.87 -4.35 -35.17
C GLY A 454 -20.40 -4.33 -35.09
N ARG A 455 -21.03 -5.40 -34.55
CA ARG A 455 -22.52 -5.44 -34.41
C ARG A 455 -23.05 -4.45 -33.40
N ASN A 456 -22.26 -4.07 -32.42
CA ASN A 456 -22.68 -3.17 -31.33
C ASN A 456 -22.02 -1.77 -31.43
N ALA A 457 -21.40 -1.45 -32.57
CA ALA A 457 -20.65 -0.20 -32.79
C ALA A 457 -21.47 1.05 -32.46
N ASP A 458 -22.73 1.09 -32.91
CA ASP A 458 -23.65 2.22 -32.72
C ASP A 458 -24.10 2.38 -31.25
N GLN A 459 -23.96 1.34 -30.44
CA GLN A 459 -24.32 1.35 -29.01
C GLN A 459 -23.15 1.71 -28.09
N VAL A 460 -21.94 1.80 -28.63
CA VAL A 460 -20.76 2.28 -27.89
C VAL A 460 -20.84 3.81 -27.84
N SER A 461 -21.42 4.37 -26.80
CA SER A 461 -21.67 5.82 -26.67
C SER A 461 -20.64 6.54 -25.84
N ASP A 462 -19.83 5.84 -25.03
CA ASP A 462 -18.87 6.42 -24.10
C ASP A 462 -17.40 6.21 -24.53
N GLY A 463 -16.55 7.13 -24.08
CA GLY A 463 -15.12 7.13 -24.42
C GLY A 463 -14.34 5.98 -23.77
N PHE A 464 -14.72 5.53 -22.56
CA PHE A 464 -14.03 4.45 -21.84
C PHE A 464 -14.19 3.12 -22.57
N THR A 465 -15.43 2.76 -22.93
CA THR A 465 -15.73 1.54 -23.68
C THR A 465 -15.06 1.57 -25.06
N ALA A 466 -15.09 2.73 -25.75
CA ALA A 466 -14.41 2.90 -27.02
C ALA A 466 -12.89 2.68 -26.89
N ALA A 467 -12.27 3.25 -25.86
CA ALA A 467 -10.84 3.06 -25.57
C ALA A 467 -10.50 1.60 -25.21
N ALA A 468 -11.34 0.91 -24.44
CA ALA A 468 -11.15 -0.49 -24.11
C ALA A 468 -11.18 -1.39 -25.36
N ILE A 469 -12.13 -1.15 -26.26
CA ILE A 469 -12.23 -1.89 -27.53
C ILE A 469 -10.99 -1.65 -28.41
N LEU A 470 -10.54 -0.40 -28.54
CA LEU A 470 -9.30 -0.06 -29.26
C LEU A 470 -8.07 -0.75 -28.66
N ALA A 471 -7.90 -0.65 -27.34
CA ALA A 471 -6.78 -1.25 -26.62
C ALA A 471 -6.78 -2.79 -26.68
N SER A 472 -7.93 -3.43 -26.96
CA SER A 472 -7.99 -4.86 -27.25
C SER A 472 -7.24 -5.27 -28.53
N GLY A 473 -7.08 -4.31 -29.45
CA GLY A 473 -6.47 -4.50 -30.76
C GLY A 473 -7.28 -5.40 -31.68
N ALA A 474 -8.57 -5.63 -31.41
CA ALA A 474 -9.46 -6.47 -32.21
C ALA A 474 -10.46 -5.65 -33.05
N ALA A 475 -10.49 -4.34 -32.93
CA ALA A 475 -11.32 -3.49 -33.77
C ALA A 475 -10.89 -3.57 -35.25
N THR A 476 -11.85 -3.65 -36.18
CA THR A 476 -11.55 -3.49 -37.60
C THR A 476 -11.09 -2.06 -37.90
N VAL A 477 -10.37 -1.83 -39.02
CA VAL A 477 -9.84 -0.50 -39.36
C VAL A 477 -10.94 0.56 -39.36
N ALA A 478 -12.06 0.29 -40.04
CA ALA A 478 -13.18 1.24 -40.10
C ALA A 478 -13.80 1.53 -38.73
N LEU A 479 -13.95 0.51 -37.90
CA LEU A 479 -14.44 0.67 -36.52
C LEU A 479 -13.43 1.44 -35.64
N ALA A 480 -12.14 1.17 -35.80
CA ALA A 480 -11.10 1.82 -35.06
C ALA A 480 -11.09 3.34 -35.28
N ASP A 481 -11.28 3.80 -36.50
CA ASP A 481 -11.33 5.25 -36.81
C ASP A 481 -12.53 5.92 -36.14
N THR A 482 -13.70 5.27 -36.16
CA THR A 482 -14.90 5.76 -35.48
C THR A 482 -14.68 5.82 -33.94
N LEU A 483 -14.10 4.78 -33.39
CA LEU A 483 -13.84 4.73 -31.91
C LEU A 483 -12.76 5.73 -31.48
N ARG A 484 -11.69 5.95 -32.31
CA ARG A 484 -10.70 7.00 -32.02
C ARG A 484 -11.34 8.38 -31.96
N ALA A 485 -12.20 8.72 -32.94
CA ALA A 485 -12.93 9.96 -32.91
C ALA A 485 -13.74 10.11 -31.60
N ARG A 486 -14.47 9.05 -31.24
CA ARG A 486 -15.27 9.05 -29.98
C ARG A 486 -14.42 9.22 -28.72
N VAL A 487 -13.24 8.58 -28.64
CA VAL A 487 -12.32 8.78 -27.51
C VAL A 487 -11.82 10.23 -27.47
N ARG A 488 -11.44 10.82 -28.62
CA ARG A 488 -11.02 12.22 -28.67
C ARG A 488 -12.11 13.19 -28.22
N ASP A 489 -13.35 12.96 -28.68
CA ASP A 489 -14.50 13.80 -28.33
C ASP A 489 -14.88 13.73 -26.84
N ALA A 490 -14.55 12.62 -26.18
CA ALA A 490 -14.76 12.43 -24.74
C ALA A 490 -13.63 13.00 -23.87
N ILE A 491 -12.53 13.50 -24.46
CA ILE A 491 -11.46 14.16 -23.73
C ILE A 491 -11.93 15.55 -23.30
N LYS A 492 -11.88 15.81 -22.00
CA LYS A 492 -12.22 17.09 -21.38
C LYS A 492 -10.99 17.76 -20.80
N THR A 493 -11.14 19.05 -20.54
CA THR A 493 -10.14 19.87 -19.84
C THR A 493 -10.73 20.27 -18.50
N SER A 494 -10.01 20.05 -17.42
CA SER A 494 -10.36 20.51 -16.07
C SER A 494 -10.05 22.01 -15.88
N ASP A 495 -10.52 22.59 -14.78
CA ASP A 495 -10.35 24.02 -14.47
C ASP A 495 -8.87 24.45 -14.35
N ASP A 496 -7.99 23.49 -13.99
CA ASP A 496 -6.55 23.69 -13.92
C ASP A 496 -5.82 23.42 -15.26
N GLY A 497 -6.57 23.16 -16.32
CA GLY A 497 -6.06 22.94 -17.68
C GLY A 497 -5.59 21.50 -17.98
N ALA A 498 -5.74 20.57 -17.04
CA ALA A 498 -5.36 19.16 -17.26
C ALA A 498 -6.37 18.47 -18.18
N LYS A 499 -5.88 17.73 -19.18
CA LYS A 499 -6.73 16.95 -20.07
C LYS A 499 -6.89 15.52 -19.58
N TYR A 500 -8.11 15.01 -19.60
CA TYR A 500 -8.46 13.68 -19.13
C TYR A 500 -9.60 13.09 -19.96
N LEU A 501 -9.68 11.75 -19.98
CA LEU A 501 -10.88 11.09 -20.51
C LEU A 501 -11.99 11.13 -19.45
N ASP A 502 -13.12 11.72 -19.82
CA ASP A 502 -14.29 11.74 -18.95
C ASP A 502 -14.98 10.36 -18.89
N VAL A 503 -15.44 10.00 -17.70
CA VAL A 503 -16.19 8.76 -17.48
C VAL A 503 -17.67 9.09 -17.40
N ALA A 504 -18.44 8.63 -18.37
CA ALA A 504 -19.87 8.88 -18.42
C ALA A 504 -20.59 8.12 -17.29
N GLU A 505 -21.75 8.65 -16.88
CA GLU A 505 -22.60 8.01 -15.86
C GLU A 505 -23.02 6.59 -16.29
N GLY A 506 -22.99 5.64 -15.35
CA GLY A 506 -23.35 4.25 -15.60
C GLY A 506 -22.27 3.39 -16.27
N VAL A 507 -21.10 3.97 -16.62
CA VAL A 507 -19.96 3.23 -17.13
C VAL A 507 -19.26 2.49 -16.00
N VAL A 508 -18.98 1.20 -16.22
CA VAL A 508 -18.29 0.34 -15.25
C VAL A 508 -17.19 -0.48 -15.93
N ARG A 509 -16.19 -0.86 -15.14
CA ARG A 509 -15.13 -1.83 -15.51
C ARG A 509 -15.68 -3.26 -15.55
N GLY A 510 -14.84 -4.20 -15.96
CA GLY A 510 -15.15 -5.63 -15.96
C GLY A 510 -15.55 -6.16 -14.57
N ASP A 511 -14.91 -5.72 -13.49
CA ASP A 511 -15.22 -6.08 -12.11
C ASP A 511 -16.53 -5.43 -11.58
N GLY A 512 -17.07 -4.44 -12.27
CA GLY A 512 -18.29 -3.72 -11.94
C GLY A 512 -18.07 -2.43 -11.15
N ASN A 513 -16.82 -2.08 -10.84
CA ASN A 513 -16.49 -0.79 -10.24
C ASN A 513 -16.53 0.34 -11.27
N ILE A 514 -16.75 1.56 -10.82
CA ILE A 514 -16.67 2.74 -11.66
C ILE A 514 -15.19 3.00 -11.97
N PRO A 515 -14.78 3.12 -13.26
CA PRO A 515 -13.40 3.44 -13.60
C PRO A 515 -13.01 4.83 -13.08
N SER A 516 -11.78 4.96 -12.59
CA SER A 516 -11.26 6.27 -12.22
C SER A 516 -10.94 7.09 -13.47
N ARG A 517 -10.91 8.44 -13.33
CA ARG A 517 -10.43 9.32 -14.42
C ARG A 517 -9.02 8.97 -14.88
N VAL A 518 -8.17 8.58 -13.94
CA VAL A 518 -6.78 8.19 -14.22
C VAL A 518 -6.74 6.93 -15.08
N GLU A 519 -7.52 5.92 -14.73
CA GLU A 519 -7.66 4.69 -15.50
C GLU A 519 -8.17 4.96 -16.92
N ALA A 520 -9.25 5.72 -17.01
CA ALA A 520 -9.83 6.09 -18.31
C ALA A 520 -8.83 6.87 -19.17
N THR A 521 -8.10 7.81 -18.59
CA THR A 521 -7.07 8.59 -19.28
C THR A 521 -5.91 7.72 -19.75
N ALA A 522 -5.45 6.78 -18.92
CA ALA A 522 -4.40 5.84 -19.29
C ALA A 522 -4.85 4.93 -20.45
N LEU A 523 -6.06 4.45 -20.39
CA LEU A 523 -6.64 3.64 -21.46
C LEU A 523 -6.78 4.43 -22.77
N ALA A 524 -7.16 5.72 -22.69
CA ALA A 524 -7.21 6.61 -23.85
C ALA A 524 -5.83 6.81 -24.47
N VAL A 525 -4.77 6.98 -23.68
CA VAL A 525 -3.39 7.06 -24.21
C VAL A 525 -3.04 5.83 -25.02
N LEU A 526 -3.31 4.63 -24.50
CA LEU A 526 -3.03 3.36 -25.18
C LEU A 526 -3.89 3.18 -26.45
N ALA A 527 -5.15 3.62 -26.38
CA ALA A 527 -6.09 3.53 -27.49
C ALA A 527 -5.76 4.48 -28.66
N LEU A 528 -5.17 5.64 -28.33
CA LEU A 528 -4.83 6.70 -29.27
C LEU A 528 -3.34 6.71 -29.63
N GLU A 529 -2.57 5.70 -29.26
CA GLU A 529 -1.16 5.60 -29.64
C GLU A 529 -1.01 5.67 -31.17
N GLY A 530 -0.16 6.60 -31.64
CA GLY A 530 0.03 6.86 -33.06
C GLY A 530 -1.02 7.76 -33.73
N ASP A 531 -2.03 8.23 -33.03
CA ASP A 531 -3.01 9.21 -33.52
C ASP A 531 -2.44 10.63 -33.39
N ALA A 532 -2.11 11.25 -34.52
CA ALA A 532 -1.54 12.60 -34.59
C ALA A 532 -2.50 13.70 -34.11
N GLN A 533 -3.80 13.44 -34.02
CA GLN A 533 -4.82 14.38 -33.56
C GLN A 533 -5.05 14.29 -32.05
N ALA A 534 -4.51 13.25 -31.37
CA ALA A 534 -4.72 13.04 -29.96
C ALA A 534 -3.78 13.92 -29.12
N PRO A 535 -4.24 14.52 -28.02
CA PRO A 535 -3.41 15.32 -27.14
C PRO A 535 -2.63 14.43 -26.15
N LEU A 536 -1.83 13.50 -26.69
CA LEU A 536 -1.15 12.46 -25.88
C LEU A 536 -0.20 13.05 -24.84
N ALA A 537 0.50 14.14 -25.16
CA ALA A 537 1.40 14.81 -24.21
C ALA A 537 0.63 15.35 -22.99
N ASP A 538 -0.54 15.96 -23.22
CA ASP A 538 -1.38 16.52 -22.15
C ASP A 538 -1.98 15.39 -21.28
N LEU A 539 -2.47 14.30 -21.91
CA LEU A 539 -2.96 13.12 -21.18
C LEU A 539 -1.85 12.48 -20.35
N GLY A 540 -0.63 12.38 -20.90
CA GLY A 540 0.54 11.90 -20.19
C GLY A 540 0.91 12.79 -18.99
N THR A 541 0.75 14.12 -19.13
CA THR A 541 0.92 15.09 -18.06
C THR A 541 -0.04 14.77 -16.91
N THR A 542 -1.31 14.53 -17.21
CA THR A 542 -2.31 14.16 -16.20
C THR A 542 -1.96 12.85 -15.49
N LEU A 543 -1.47 11.84 -16.22
CA LEU A 543 -1.05 10.57 -15.62
C LEU A 543 0.14 10.74 -14.69
N LEU A 544 1.17 11.49 -15.09
CA LEU A 544 2.33 11.73 -14.22
C LEU A 544 1.92 12.47 -12.96
N GLY A 545 1.03 13.47 -13.09
CA GLY A 545 0.55 14.24 -11.95
C GLY A 545 -0.37 13.47 -11.00
N ALA A 546 -1.01 12.40 -11.46
CA ALA A 546 -1.92 11.60 -10.64
C ALA A 546 -1.20 10.51 -9.81
N TYR A 547 0.12 10.33 -10.00
CA TYR A 547 0.88 9.34 -9.24
C TYR A 547 1.08 9.77 -7.79
N ALA A 548 0.78 8.89 -6.85
CA ALA A 548 0.92 9.16 -5.42
C ALA A 548 1.42 7.94 -4.64
N LEU A 549 2.43 8.14 -3.79
CA LEU A 549 2.93 7.10 -2.89
C LEU A 549 1.97 6.90 -1.70
N PRO A 550 1.75 5.69 -1.22
CA PRO A 550 2.26 4.39 -1.72
C PRO A 550 1.34 3.70 -2.72
N ARG A 551 0.22 4.32 -3.13
CA ARG A 551 -0.83 3.68 -3.94
C ARG A 551 -0.52 3.59 -5.43
N GLY A 552 0.44 4.36 -5.93
CA GLY A 552 0.63 4.54 -7.37
C GLY A 552 -0.49 5.40 -7.95
N TRP A 553 -1.20 4.90 -8.95
CA TRP A 553 -2.36 5.54 -9.56
C TRP A 553 -3.71 5.05 -9.01
N GLY A 554 -3.71 3.93 -8.26
CA GLY A 554 -4.93 3.34 -7.71
C GLY A 554 -4.76 1.88 -7.32
N ASP A 555 -5.71 1.04 -7.69
CA ASP A 555 -5.62 -0.41 -7.56
C ASP A 555 -4.72 -1.04 -8.64
N GLY A 556 -4.52 -2.35 -8.60
CA GLY A 556 -3.62 -3.05 -9.51
C GLY A 556 -4.03 -2.95 -10.99
N GLU A 557 -5.31 -2.84 -11.33
CA GLU A 557 -5.77 -2.65 -12.70
C GLU A 557 -5.42 -1.24 -13.21
N VAL A 558 -5.70 -0.23 -12.40
CA VAL A 558 -5.33 1.17 -12.69
C VAL A 558 -3.82 1.32 -12.85
N ASN A 559 -3.05 0.76 -11.91
CA ASN A 559 -1.59 0.79 -11.96
C ASN A 559 -1.03 0.12 -13.21
N LEU A 560 -1.62 -1.00 -13.63
CA LEU A 560 -1.22 -1.72 -14.83
C LEU A 560 -1.39 -0.88 -16.10
N VAL A 561 -2.57 -0.28 -16.28
CA VAL A 561 -2.90 0.52 -17.47
C VAL A 561 -2.09 1.82 -17.47
N ALA A 562 -1.99 2.51 -16.30
CA ALA A 562 -1.27 3.77 -16.17
C ALA A 562 0.24 3.60 -16.42
N MET A 563 0.87 2.55 -15.85
CA MET A 563 2.29 2.28 -16.10
C MET A 563 2.58 2.02 -17.58
N ARG A 564 1.71 1.27 -18.27
CA ARG A 564 1.86 1.05 -19.71
C ARG A 564 1.75 2.35 -20.50
N ALA A 565 0.78 3.19 -20.18
CA ALA A 565 0.60 4.48 -20.84
C ALA A 565 1.82 5.41 -20.63
N VAL A 566 2.33 5.48 -19.39
CA VAL A 566 3.53 6.26 -19.07
C VAL A 566 4.76 5.73 -19.83
N LEU A 567 4.97 4.42 -19.85
CA LEU A 567 6.07 3.79 -20.57
C LEU A 567 5.94 3.97 -22.10
N ALA A 568 4.74 4.07 -22.65
CA ALA A 568 4.52 4.35 -24.06
C ALA A 568 4.92 5.79 -24.44
N LEU A 569 4.65 6.75 -23.55
CA LEU A 569 4.86 8.17 -23.79
C LEU A 569 6.27 8.69 -23.43
N PHE A 570 6.85 8.20 -22.33
CA PHE A 570 8.05 8.80 -21.73
C PHE A 570 9.27 7.86 -21.81
N LYS A 571 9.70 7.57 -23.03
CA LYS A 571 10.87 6.72 -23.34
C LYS A 571 12.18 7.51 -23.48
N ALA A 572 12.11 8.85 -23.57
CA ALA A 572 13.28 9.67 -23.78
C ALA A 572 14.18 9.71 -22.53
N PRO A 573 15.52 9.65 -22.68
CA PRO A 573 16.42 9.79 -21.58
C PRO A 573 16.33 11.19 -20.97
N LEU A 574 16.49 11.28 -19.65
CA LEU A 574 16.54 12.54 -18.91
C LEU A 574 17.90 13.22 -19.07
N PRO A 575 18.00 14.56 -18.94
CA PRO A 575 19.26 15.28 -18.89
C PRO A 575 20.08 14.88 -17.66
N SER A 576 21.33 15.36 -17.58
CA SER A 576 22.26 15.00 -16.50
C SER A 576 21.89 15.58 -15.14
N ALA A 577 21.17 16.72 -15.12
CA ALA A 577 20.71 17.37 -13.89
C ALA A 577 19.46 18.20 -14.15
N VAL A 578 18.59 18.31 -13.15
CA VAL A 578 17.40 19.17 -13.13
C VAL A 578 17.29 19.83 -11.76
N ALA A 579 17.26 21.15 -11.71
CA ALA A 579 16.97 21.90 -10.51
C ALA A 579 15.45 22.14 -10.40
N VAL A 580 14.88 21.99 -9.21
CA VAL A 580 13.44 22.22 -8.95
C VAL A 580 13.32 23.20 -7.80
N THR A 581 12.51 24.25 -7.99
CA THR A 581 12.27 25.28 -6.99
C THR A 581 10.79 25.53 -6.84
N LEU A 582 10.30 25.48 -5.61
CA LEU A 582 8.94 25.86 -5.21
C LEU A 582 8.99 27.18 -4.44
N THR A 583 8.22 28.16 -4.89
CA THR A 583 8.05 29.45 -4.18
C THR A 583 6.59 29.62 -3.75
N MET A 584 6.39 30.34 -2.65
CA MET A 584 5.10 30.79 -2.14
C MET A 584 5.15 32.31 -2.00
N ASP A 585 4.25 33.02 -2.66
CA ASP A 585 4.19 34.47 -2.71
C ASP A 585 5.54 35.14 -3.06
N GLY A 586 6.31 34.48 -3.95
CA GLY A 586 7.64 34.93 -4.39
C GLY A 586 8.81 34.53 -3.49
N GLN A 587 8.55 33.91 -2.32
CA GLN A 587 9.60 33.41 -1.43
C GLN A 587 9.88 31.92 -1.66
N ALA A 588 11.14 31.53 -1.70
CA ALA A 588 11.50 30.12 -1.85
C ALA A 588 11.13 29.30 -0.61
N VAL A 589 10.39 28.20 -0.83
CA VAL A 589 9.95 27.26 0.22
C VAL A 589 10.76 25.98 0.13
N LEU A 590 10.89 25.42 -1.07
CA LEU A 590 11.64 24.18 -1.32
C LEU A 590 12.56 24.37 -2.52
N HIS A 591 13.75 23.81 -2.42
CA HIS A 591 14.69 23.72 -3.52
C HIS A 591 15.40 22.36 -3.50
N GLY A 592 15.59 21.77 -4.66
CA GLY A 592 16.29 20.51 -4.80
C GLY A 592 16.85 20.30 -6.20
N THR A 593 17.95 19.55 -6.30
CA THR A 593 18.56 19.17 -7.57
C THR A 593 18.49 17.66 -7.74
N LEU A 594 17.96 17.23 -8.87
CA LEU A 594 17.97 15.87 -9.36
C LEU A 594 19.21 15.70 -10.23
N GLU A 595 20.16 14.89 -9.81
CA GLU A 595 21.39 14.59 -10.56
C GLU A 595 21.85 13.16 -10.31
N GLY A 596 22.55 12.56 -11.26
CA GLY A 596 23.11 11.22 -11.15
C GLY A 596 22.07 10.17 -10.75
N ALA A 597 22.27 9.53 -9.59
CA ALA A 597 21.35 8.49 -9.09
C ALA A 597 19.96 9.04 -8.74
N LYS A 598 19.85 10.31 -8.31
CA LYS A 598 18.57 10.94 -7.98
C LYS A 598 17.62 11.11 -9.18
N LEU A 599 18.15 11.11 -10.41
CA LEU A 599 17.34 11.07 -11.63
C LEU A 599 16.62 9.73 -11.87
N ARG A 600 16.94 8.71 -11.08
CA ARG A 600 16.36 7.38 -11.18
C ARG A 600 15.32 7.11 -10.12
N ASP A 601 15.20 7.97 -9.13
CA ASP A 601 14.34 7.82 -7.98
C ASP A 601 13.37 9.00 -7.84
N VAL A 602 12.27 8.78 -7.14
CA VAL A 602 11.35 9.87 -6.79
C VAL A 602 12.05 10.79 -5.79
N LEU A 603 12.18 12.07 -6.12
CA LEU A 603 12.67 13.07 -5.19
C LEU A 603 11.54 13.51 -4.27
N ALA A 604 11.71 13.36 -2.98
CA ALA A 604 10.84 13.92 -1.97
C ALA A 604 11.54 15.11 -1.31
N LEU A 605 10.90 16.29 -1.41
CA LEU A 605 11.29 17.49 -0.70
C LEU A 605 10.22 17.80 0.32
N GLU A 606 10.61 18.00 1.57
CA GLU A 606 9.71 18.37 2.66
C GLU A 606 10.26 19.60 3.35
N GLY A 607 9.40 20.53 3.71
CA GLY A 607 9.80 21.75 4.39
C GLY A 607 8.65 22.38 5.19
N ALA A 608 9.05 23.24 6.10
CA ALA A 608 8.13 24.16 6.77
C ALA A 608 7.97 25.42 5.92
N LEU A 609 6.90 26.16 6.15
CA LEU A 609 6.71 27.46 5.54
C LEU A 609 7.81 28.44 5.98
N PRO A 610 8.16 29.46 5.17
CA PRO A 610 9.13 30.47 5.54
C PRO A 610 8.77 31.17 6.85
N ALA A 611 9.79 31.51 7.65
CA ALA A 611 9.58 32.24 8.90
C ALA A 611 8.88 33.60 8.62
N GLY A 612 7.77 33.84 9.31
CA GLY A 612 6.96 35.06 9.13
C GLY A 612 5.91 34.98 8.02
N ALA A 613 5.80 33.85 7.31
CA ALA A 613 4.68 33.62 6.40
C ALA A 613 3.37 33.47 7.17
N THR A 614 2.29 34.02 6.61
CA THR A 614 0.93 33.70 7.06
C THR A 614 0.66 32.25 6.70
N GLY A 615 0.58 31.33 7.65
CA GLY A 615 0.40 29.90 7.40
C GLY A 615 -0.70 29.54 6.39
N LEU A 616 -0.90 28.27 6.10
CA LEU A 616 -1.92 27.78 5.14
C LEU A 616 -3.36 28.16 5.54
N ALA A 617 -3.55 28.86 6.67
CA ALA A 617 -4.82 29.51 7.02
C ALA A 617 -5.22 30.60 6.02
N ALA A 618 -4.27 31.27 5.36
CA ALA A 618 -4.48 32.23 4.28
C ALA A 618 -4.34 31.55 2.89
N GLY A 619 -4.90 32.20 1.88
CA GLY A 619 -4.69 31.82 0.48
C GLY A 619 -3.32 32.27 -0.02
N HIS A 620 -2.66 31.46 -0.84
CA HIS A 620 -1.31 31.72 -1.35
C HIS A 620 -1.21 31.50 -2.85
N THR A 621 -0.27 32.23 -3.48
CA THR A 621 0.16 31.99 -4.86
C THR A 621 1.46 31.20 -4.86
N TRP A 622 1.44 30.06 -5.54
CA TRP A 622 2.56 29.15 -5.66
C TRP A 622 3.15 29.20 -7.06
N GLN A 623 4.45 29.11 -7.14
CA GLN A 623 5.15 28.91 -8.41
C GLN A 623 6.14 27.74 -8.28
N LEU A 624 6.07 26.81 -9.22
CA LEU A 624 6.93 25.66 -9.30
C LEU A 624 7.66 25.67 -10.64
N VAL A 625 8.99 25.63 -10.59
CA VAL A 625 9.86 25.72 -11.75
C VAL A 625 10.86 24.59 -11.74
N ALA A 626 11.11 24.01 -12.92
CA ALA A 626 12.21 23.08 -13.17
C ALA A 626 13.15 23.67 -14.23
N GLU A 627 14.44 23.52 -14.02
CA GLU A 627 15.50 23.96 -14.93
C GLU A 627 16.46 22.79 -15.22
N PRO A 628 16.46 22.28 -16.48
CA PRO A 628 15.58 22.62 -17.58
C PRO A 628 14.14 22.11 -17.38
N ALA A 629 13.18 22.78 -18.00
CA ALA A 629 11.80 22.30 -18.05
C ALA A 629 11.71 21.05 -18.94
N LEU A 630 11.01 20.01 -18.48
CA LEU A 630 10.97 18.71 -19.16
C LEU A 630 9.54 18.12 -19.19
N PRO A 631 9.06 17.70 -20.37
CA PRO A 631 7.71 17.10 -20.49
C PRO A 631 7.52 15.84 -19.64
N GLY A 632 8.56 15.02 -19.44
CA GLY A 632 8.52 13.78 -18.68
C GLY A 632 8.70 13.95 -17.18
N LEU A 633 8.86 15.17 -16.68
CA LEU A 633 9.04 15.47 -15.27
C LEU A 633 7.67 15.71 -14.61
N GLY A 634 7.19 14.76 -13.83
CA GLY A 634 5.96 14.88 -13.05
C GLY A 634 6.19 15.46 -11.66
N TYR A 635 5.17 16.05 -11.06
CA TYR A 635 5.19 16.48 -9.67
C TYR A 635 3.87 16.20 -8.96
N ALA A 636 3.93 16.03 -7.64
CA ALA A 636 2.80 16.07 -6.74
C ALA A 636 3.17 16.93 -5.53
N LEU A 637 2.44 18.03 -5.35
CA LEU A 637 2.55 18.93 -4.21
C LEU A 637 1.43 18.61 -3.23
N SER A 638 1.78 18.39 -1.97
CA SER A 638 0.85 18.27 -0.86
C SER A 638 1.06 19.41 0.10
N LEU A 639 -0.02 20.06 0.46
CA LEU A 639 -0.10 21.09 1.50
C LEU A 639 -1.00 20.53 2.60
N ASP A 640 -0.41 20.26 3.75
CA ASP A 640 -1.10 19.65 4.88
C ASP A 640 -1.16 20.65 6.02
N SER A 641 -2.31 20.79 6.62
CA SER A 641 -2.55 21.57 7.82
C SER A 641 -3.60 20.89 8.70
N TRP A 642 -3.72 21.31 9.95
CA TRP A 642 -4.71 20.76 10.86
C TRP A 642 -5.61 21.88 11.37
N LEU A 643 -6.92 21.64 11.28
CA LEU A 643 -7.93 22.53 11.84
C LEU A 643 -8.28 22.04 13.24
N PRO A 644 -7.90 22.75 14.30
CA PRO A 644 -8.19 22.36 15.68
C PRO A 644 -9.69 22.07 15.90
N TRP A 645 -10.01 21.12 16.77
CA TRP A 645 -11.40 20.72 17.01
C TRP A 645 -12.28 21.88 17.50
N ASP A 646 -11.71 22.84 18.23
CA ASP A 646 -12.39 24.04 18.72
C ASP A 646 -12.64 25.10 17.63
N LYS A 647 -11.98 24.99 16.47
CA LYS A 647 -12.10 25.89 15.32
C LYS A 647 -12.94 25.34 14.17
N GLN A 648 -13.50 24.16 14.34
CA GLN A 648 -14.29 23.56 13.28
C GLN A 648 -15.66 24.19 13.20
N ALA A 649 -16.08 24.56 11.99
CA ALA A 649 -17.49 24.83 11.72
C ALA A 649 -18.25 23.49 11.83
N VAL A 650 -19.16 23.44 12.78
CA VAL A 650 -19.78 22.19 13.23
C VAL A 650 -20.83 21.65 12.24
N HIS A 651 -21.17 22.37 11.15
CA HIS A 651 -22.37 22.05 10.38
C HIS A 651 -22.19 22.17 8.87
N ASP A 652 -21.61 21.15 8.27
CA ASP A 652 -21.75 20.91 6.82
C ASP A 652 -23.01 20.09 6.50
N GLY A 653 -24.14 20.45 7.14
CA GLY A 653 -25.42 19.83 6.83
C GLY A 653 -25.70 18.49 7.47
N LEU A 654 -24.80 17.93 8.28
CA LEU A 654 -25.03 16.69 9.02
C LEU A 654 -24.82 16.92 10.52
N GLU A 655 -25.88 16.76 11.33
CA GLU A 655 -25.79 16.82 12.77
C GLU A 655 -25.66 15.41 13.34
N LEU A 656 -24.63 15.17 14.16
CA LEU A 656 -24.45 13.93 14.91
C LEU A 656 -24.69 14.20 16.40
N ALA A 657 -25.69 13.56 16.99
CA ALA A 657 -25.90 13.60 18.42
C ALA A 657 -25.43 12.31 19.07
N LEU A 658 -24.54 12.46 20.05
CA LEU A 658 -24.04 11.41 20.93
C LEU A 658 -24.60 11.62 22.34
N PRO A 659 -24.82 10.56 23.14
CA PRO A 659 -25.15 10.73 24.54
C PRO A 659 -23.97 11.44 25.25
N ALA A 660 -24.29 12.46 26.07
CA ALA A 660 -23.30 13.25 26.80
C ALA A 660 -22.48 12.40 27.81
N ARG A 661 -23.03 11.26 28.22
CA ARG A 661 -22.39 10.34 29.15
C ARG A 661 -22.84 8.91 28.83
N VAL A 662 -21.89 7.99 28.89
CA VAL A 662 -22.12 6.56 28.78
C VAL A 662 -21.50 5.88 29.99
N ASP A 663 -22.32 5.18 30.77
CA ASP A 663 -21.85 4.38 31.89
C ASP A 663 -21.53 2.97 31.38
N ALA A 664 -20.26 2.60 31.44
CA ALA A 664 -19.76 1.31 30.98
C ALA A 664 -19.20 0.49 32.15
N VAL A 665 -19.48 -0.80 32.14
CA VAL A 665 -18.90 -1.75 33.09
C VAL A 665 -17.86 -2.60 32.39
N VAL A 666 -16.67 -2.73 32.97
CA VAL A 666 -15.58 -3.53 32.39
C VAL A 666 -16.05 -4.96 32.10
N GLY A 667 -15.83 -5.43 30.87
CA GLY A 667 -16.22 -6.77 30.42
C GLY A 667 -17.68 -6.94 30.02
N LYS A 668 -18.50 -5.87 30.03
CA LYS A 668 -19.86 -5.90 29.50
C LYS A 668 -19.97 -5.06 28.23
N PRO A 669 -20.73 -5.52 27.21
CA PRO A 669 -21.01 -4.70 26.04
C PRO A 669 -21.89 -3.50 26.43
N VAL A 670 -21.66 -2.36 25.76
CA VAL A 670 -22.44 -1.13 25.90
C VAL A 670 -22.95 -0.73 24.52
N ASP A 671 -24.25 -0.49 24.42
CA ASP A 671 -24.87 0.00 23.19
C ASP A 671 -24.78 1.54 23.16
N LEU A 672 -24.13 2.08 22.13
CA LEU A 672 -24.05 3.51 21.86
C LEU A 672 -25.11 3.87 20.79
N ALA A 673 -26.12 4.64 21.18
CA ALA A 673 -27.08 5.18 20.23
C ALA A 673 -26.52 6.47 19.61
N LEU A 674 -26.31 6.44 18.30
CA LEU A 674 -25.94 7.59 17.48
C LEU A 674 -27.18 8.07 16.72
N THR A 675 -27.52 9.35 16.84
CA THR A 675 -28.56 9.96 16.00
C THR A 675 -27.90 10.87 14.99
N ALA A 676 -28.06 10.58 13.70
CA ALA A 676 -27.66 11.44 12.60
C ALA A 676 -28.88 12.16 12.03
N VAL A 677 -28.83 13.48 11.97
CA VAL A 677 -29.88 14.31 11.37
C VAL A 677 -29.28 14.99 10.15
N ALA A 678 -29.82 14.65 8.98
CA ALA A 678 -29.51 15.38 7.74
C ALA A 678 -30.62 16.40 7.46
N PRO A 679 -30.33 17.65 7.14
CA PRO A 679 -31.33 18.60 6.66
C PRO A 679 -31.94 18.10 5.34
N SER A 680 -33.20 18.42 5.13
CA SER A 680 -33.94 18.05 3.92
C SER A 680 -33.26 18.59 2.67
N GLY A 681 -32.78 17.71 1.80
CA GLY A 681 -32.13 18.08 0.52
C GLY A 681 -30.75 17.46 0.29
N ILE A 682 -30.17 16.77 1.27
CA ILE A 682 -28.97 15.93 1.08
C ILE A 682 -29.46 14.48 0.88
N ALA A 683 -29.31 13.97 -0.34
CA ALA A 683 -29.64 12.60 -0.72
C ALA A 683 -28.42 11.69 -0.51
#